data_1aef42406ab9fae90e70aed5525c5da8
#
_entry.id   1aef42406ab9fae90e70aed5525c5da8
#
_cell.length_a   1.000
_cell.length_b   1.000
_cell.length_c   1.000
_cell.angle_alpha   90.00
_cell.angle_beta   90.00
_cell.angle_gamma   90.00
#
_symmetry.space_group_name_H-M   'P 1'
#
loop_
_entity.id
_entity.type
_entity.pdbx_description
1 polymer ?
#
loop_
_entity_poly.entity_id
_entity_poly.type
_entity_poly.pdbx_seq_one_letter_code
_entity_poly.pdbx_strand_id
1 'polypeptide(L)'
;MPDSTYSPGTCSGAIQTQADIDAFERTPWQDKLPVQNTYELLCRACDRHPDRTALRFIMTGDADAPAFAVDYATLKARVTQAANAFHRVGVTAGAAVTLLLPNLPQTHYALLGAQAAGIASPINPMLEVDHIAAIVDETGAQALVACAPAADSALWDKAVAVADRCPSVRTLFVVSVAPYLPSAERARLDAIFDAAPRPRRPEVKIVDFDHALAGEPSDTLVSQRRIVATDICSYFHTGGTTGLPKVATHSHLNEAFVATMLDAMMPSSNTILCGLPLFHVNGAMVTGLAAFWGGSEVVMLTPAGYRGPGVMPNFWKLVERFRATSFSGVPTIYAALADLPRDGADIGSLRFAFCGAAPLPAEVARRFEAAAGIPLYEGYGLTEGACVSTLNPPMGERRLGTVGLRLPHQAIGIWKVDGTGHATEQCAPGENGVVGIHGPNVFPGYLRESDNHAIWLNPGWLNTGDLGHLDSDGYLHLTGRAKELIIRGGHNIDPAMIEDALLQHPDVAMAAAVGQPDAHTGELPVAYVTLKPGCTLAAAELLVATRNLMPERAAMPVRIDILKEMPLTPIGKVARAELRMRAAEQVFRELLTQAGIAARVRVGPDLQRGTVAFVQCAAVEEARVQDLLGRFPFPLDFSRPA
;
A
#
# COMPACT_ATOMS: atom_id res chain seq x y z
N MET A 1 -35.41 -18.65 -3.86
CA MET A 1 -34.62 -17.94 -2.84
C MET A 1 -35.11 -16.51 -2.86
N PRO A 2 -35.40 -15.84 -1.73
CA PRO A 2 -35.83 -14.46 -1.77
C PRO A 2 -34.70 -13.61 -2.36
N ASP A 3 -35.03 -12.76 -3.32
CA ASP A 3 -34.13 -11.75 -3.87
C ASP A 3 -33.60 -10.90 -2.72
N SER A 4 -32.28 -10.91 -2.53
CA SER A 4 -31.65 -10.03 -1.55
C SER A 4 -31.94 -8.60 -1.99
N THR A 5 -32.59 -7.83 -1.12
CA THR A 5 -33.06 -6.47 -1.40
C THR A 5 -31.93 -5.42 -1.48
N TYR A 6 -30.66 -5.83 -1.37
CA TYR A 6 -29.54 -4.94 -1.54
C TYR A 6 -29.23 -4.72 -3.02
N SER A 7 -29.59 -3.55 -3.51
CA SER A 7 -29.19 -3.04 -4.82
C SER A 7 -28.14 -1.97 -4.61
N PRO A 8 -26.92 -2.09 -5.17
CA PRO A 8 -25.93 -1.01 -5.15
C PRO A 8 -26.54 0.27 -5.70
N GLY A 9 -26.21 1.38 -5.06
CA GLY A 9 -26.77 2.69 -5.41
C GLY A 9 -28.04 3.07 -4.65
N THR A 10 -28.78 2.15 -4.03
CA THR A 10 -29.95 2.52 -3.21
C THR A 10 -29.59 2.93 -1.78
N CYS A 11 -28.40 2.54 -1.29
CA CYS A 11 -27.83 2.95 0.00
C CYS A 11 -26.47 3.66 -0.13
N SER A 12 -26.00 3.91 -1.34
CA SER A 12 -24.70 4.51 -1.62
C SER A 12 -24.64 5.93 -1.07
N GLY A 13 -23.65 6.20 -0.23
CA GLY A 13 -23.47 7.51 0.40
C GLY A 13 -24.50 7.87 1.47
N ALA A 14 -25.32 6.93 1.93
CA ALA A 14 -26.33 7.20 2.96
C ALA A 14 -25.74 7.33 4.36
N ILE A 15 -24.52 6.80 4.60
CA ILE A 15 -23.86 6.83 5.90
C ILE A 15 -23.12 8.13 6.09
N GLN A 16 -23.55 8.92 7.06
CA GLN A 16 -23.01 10.22 7.41
C GLN A 16 -22.52 10.30 8.86
N THR A 17 -23.09 9.48 9.73
CA THR A 17 -22.85 9.48 11.18
C THR A 17 -22.73 8.06 11.73
N GLN A 18 -22.25 7.93 12.97
CA GLN A 18 -22.26 6.64 13.68
C GLN A 18 -23.70 6.09 13.83
N ALA A 19 -24.68 6.94 14.03
CA ALA A 19 -26.09 6.51 14.14
C ALA A 19 -26.62 5.89 12.81
N ASP A 20 -26.15 6.37 11.67
CA ASP A 20 -26.49 5.77 10.37
C ASP A 20 -25.86 4.39 10.23
N ILE A 21 -24.62 4.20 10.71
CA ILE A 21 -23.97 2.89 10.76
C ILE A 21 -24.79 1.94 11.63
N ASP A 22 -25.18 2.37 12.82
CA ASP A 22 -25.98 1.57 13.76
C ASP A 22 -27.35 1.21 13.15
N ALA A 23 -27.95 2.14 12.41
CA ALA A 23 -29.21 1.89 11.68
C ALA A 23 -29.01 0.90 10.52
N PHE A 24 -27.91 1.04 9.78
CA PHE A 24 -27.55 0.13 8.70
C PHE A 24 -27.34 -1.29 9.22
N GLU A 25 -26.73 -1.45 10.37
CA GLU A 25 -26.39 -2.74 11.01
C GLU A 25 -27.57 -3.48 11.61
N ARG A 26 -28.77 -2.88 11.69
CA ARG A 26 -30.00 -3.60 12.12
C ARG A 26 -30.33 -4.77 11.21
N THR A 27 -29.92 -4.73 9.93
CA THR A 27 -29.95 -5.87 9.03
C THR A 27 -28.60 -6.56 9.09
N PRO A 28 -28.52 -7.88 9.33
CA PRO A 28 -27.28 -8.63 9.35
C PRO A 28 -26.47 -8.45 8.06
N TRP A 29 -25.15 -8.44 8.14
CA TRP A 29 -24.29 -8.26 6.96
C TRP A 29 -24.47 -9.39 5.93
N GLN A 30 -24.82 -10.60 6.37
CA GLN A 30 -25.08 -11.74 5.52
C GLN A 30 -26.25 -11.49 4.54
N ASP A 31 -27.24 -10.72 4.99
CA ASP A 31 -28.41 -10.35 4.18
C ASP A 31 -28.10 -9.17 3.24
N LYS A 32 -27.01 -8.42 3.53
CA LYS A 32 -26.57 -7.27 2.73
C LYS A 32 -25.51 -7.63 1.70
N LEU A 33 -24.75 -8.70 1.91
CA LEU A 33 -23.81 -9.20 0.93
C LEU A 33 -24.55 -10.06 -0.10
N PRO A 34 -24.67 -9.61 -1.36
CA PRO A 34 -25.39 -10.35 -2.39
C PRO A 34 -24.68 -11.65 -2.77
N VAL A 35 -23.37 -11.66 -2.58
CA VAL A 35 -22.46 -12.80 -2.79
C VAL A 35 -21.24 -12.67 -1.88
N GLN A 36 -20.61 -13.80 -1.56
CA GLN A 36 -19.51 -13.87 -0.60
C GLN A 36 -18.18 -14.29 -1.27
N ASN A 37 -18.05 -14.08 -2.58
CA ASN A 37 -16.80 -14.29 -3.29
C ASN A 37 -16.56 -13.20 -4.34
N THR A 38 -15.28 -12.91 -4.59
CA THR A 38 -14.84 -11.78 -5.43
C THR A 38 -15.22 -11.97 -6.90
N TYR A 39 -15.17 -13.21 -7.42
CA TYR A 39 -15.51 -13.49 -8.82
C TYR A 39 -16.99 -13.26 -9.12
N GLU A 40 -17.89 -13.80 -8.30
CA GLU A 40 -19.32 -13.61 -8.49
C GLU A 40 -19.72 -12.15 -8.24
N LEU A 41 -19.08 -11.46 -7.27
CA LEU A 41 -19.27 -10.03 -7.03
C LEU A 41 -18.95 -9.22 -8.29
N LEU A 42 -17.80 -9.49 -8.91
CA LEU A 42 -17.41 -8.86 -10.17
C LEU A 42 -18.41 -9.19 -11.29
N CYS A 43 -18.78 -10.46 -11.46
CA CYS A 43 -19.74 -10.88 -12.50
C CYS A 43 -21.07 -10.12 -12.38
N ARG A 44 -21.62 -10.02 -11.17
CA ARG A 44 -22.87 -9.27 -10.94
C ARG A 44 -22.71 -7.78 -11.24
N ALA A 45 -21.57 -7.18 -10.89
CA ALA A 45 -21.29 -5.78 -11.24
C ALA A 45 -21.24 -5.58 -12.75
N CYS A 46 -20.57 -6.47 -13.48
CA CYS A 46 -20.46 -6.42 -14.93
C CYS A 46 -21.83 -6.65 -15.63
N ASP A 47 -22.62 -7.57 -15.13
CA ASP A 47 -23.95 -7.86 -15.68
C ASP A 47 -24.94 -6.70 -15.50
N ARG A 48 -24.72 -5.84 -14.49
CA ARG A 48 -25.54 -4.62 -14.27
C ARG A 48 -25.20 -3.49 -15.25
N HIS A 49 -23.95 -3.43 -15.70
CA HIS A 49 -23.44 -2.30 -16.48
C HIS A 49 -22.59 -2.73 -17.68
N PRO A 50 -23.05 -3.71 -18.52
CA PRO A 50 -22.19 -4.39 -19.49
C PRO A 50 -21.49 -3.42 -20.47
N ASP A 51 -22.22 -2.40 -20.93
CA ASP A 51 -21.73 -1.46 -21.96
C ASP A 51 -21.00 -0.22 -21.39
N ARG A 52 -20.92 -0.09 -20.05
CA ARG A 52 -20.18 1.01 -19.44
C ARG A 52 -18.67 0.75 -19.49
N THR A 53 -17.87 1.79 -19.61
CA THR A 53 -16.42 1.69 -19.44
C THR A 53 -16.10 1.31 -17.99
N ALA A 54 -15.42 0.18 -17.80
CA ALA A 54 -14.91 -0.26 -16.51
C ALA A 54 -13.49 0.22 -16.27
N LEU A 55 -12.65 0.10 -17.31
CA LEU A 55 -11.25 0.51 -17.26
C LEU A 55 -10.93 1.45 -18.43
N ARG A 56 -10.10 2.45 -18.14
CA ARG A 56 -9.43 3.25 -19.14
C ARG A 56 -7.94 3.28 -18.79
N PHE A 57 -7.07 3.11 -19.76
CA PHE A 57 -5.63 3.05 -19.54
C PHE A 57 -4.91 4.03 -20.47
N ILE A 58 -3.91 4.73 -19.96
CA ILE A 58 -2.98 5.57 -20.71
C ILE A 58 -1.55 5.08 -20.50
N MET A 59 -0.77 5.02 -21.56
CA MET A 59 0.61 4.54 -21.49
C MET A 59 1.58 5.58 -20.97
N THR A 60 1.31 6.87 -21.24
CA THR A 60 2.08 8.03 -20.77
C THR A 60 1.17 9.03 -20.08
N GLY A 61 1.73 9.90 -19.22
CA GLY A 61 0.99 10.95 -18.52
C GLY A 61 0.76 12.23 -19.36
N ASP A 62 0.99 12.18 -20.67
CA ASP A 62 0.72 13.33 -21.54
C ASP A 62 -0.79 13.56 -21.66
N ALA A 63 -1.18 14.83 -21.61
CA ALA A 63 -2.60 15.20 -21.63
C ALA A 63 -3.37 14.64 -22.84
N ASP A 64 -2.70 14.45 -23.99
CA ASP A 64 -3.29 13.98 -25.24
C ASP A 64 -2.92 12.52 -25.57
N ALA A 65 -2.27 11.78 -24.64
CA ALA A 65 -1.88 10.40 -24.88
C ALA A 65 -3.09 9.53 -25.29
N PRO A 66 -2.94 8.56 -26.21
CA PRO A 66 -4.00 7.60 -26.51
C PRO A 66 -4.53 6.92 -25.27
N ALA A 67 -5.85 6.80 -25.14
CA ALA A 67 -6.50 6.10 -24.04
C ALA A 67 -7.21 4.86 -24.56
N PHE A 68 -7.01 3.73 -23.87
CA PHE A 68 -7.58 2.43 -24.21
C PHE A 68 -8.70 2.12 -23.23
N ALA A 69 -9.91 1.86 -23.75
CA ALA A 69 -11.07 1.59 -22.93
C ALA A 69 -11.43 0.10 -22.96
N VAL A 70 -11.90 -0.39 -21.81
CA VAL A 70 -12.45 -1.74 -21.62
C VAL A 70 -13.79 -1.57 -20.93
N ASP A 71 -14.85 -2.07 -21.54
CA ASP A 71 -16.17 -2.11 -20.91
C ASP A 71 -16.31 -3.23 -19.88
N TYR A 72 -17.36 -3.19 -19.10
CA TYR A 72 -17.62 -4.19 -18.06
C TYR A 72 -17.82 -5.61 -18.62
N ALA A 73 -18.45 -5.75 -19.78
CA ALA A 73 -18.63 -7.05 -20.44
C ALA A 73 -17.28 -7.65 -20.82
N THR A 74 -16.40 -6.84 -21.41
CA THR A 74 -15.04 -7.25 -21.74
C THR A 74 -14.20 -7.54 -20.48
N LEU A 75 -14.32 -6.74 -19.42
CA LEU A 75 -13.63 -7.00 -18.15
C LEU A 75 -14.00 -8.39 -17.61
N LYS A 76 -15.30 -8.72 -17.52
CA LYS A 76 -15.78 -10.04 -17.11
C LYS A 76 -15.21 -11.14 -17.98
N ALA A 77 -15.29 -10.98 -19.30
CA ALA A 77 -14.77 -11.95 -20.26
C ALA A 77 -13.27 -12.22 -20.05
N ARG A 78 -12.45 -11.17 -19.93
CA ARG A 78 -11.01 -11.28 -19.74
C ARG A 78 -10.63 -11.90 -18.40
N VAL A 79 -11.33 -11.58 -17.31
CA VAL A 79 -11.12 -12.20 -15.99
C VAL A 79 -11.47 -13.69 -16.03
N THR A 80 -12.58 -14.06 -16.66
CA THR A 80 -12.99 -15.48 -16.82
C THR A 80 -11.97 -16.24 -17.66
N GLN A 81 -11.53 -15.67 -18.78
CA GLN A 81 -10.49 -16.26 -19.65
C GLN A 81 -9.16 -16.42 -18.89
N ALA A 82 -8.76 -15.43 -18.08
CA ALA A 82 -7.54 -15.53 -17.26
C ALA A 82 -7.66 -16.68 -16.23
N ALA A 83 -8.80 -16.81 -15.56
CA ALA A 83 -9.04 -17.93 -14.65
C ALA A 83 -8.93 -19.29 -15.36
N ASN A 84 -9.48 -19.40 -16.56
CA ASN A 84 -9.43 -20.61 -17.35
C ASN A 84 -7.98 -20.91 -17.84
N ALA A 85 -7.25 -19.91 -18.29
CA ALA A 85 -5.85 -20.05 -18.70
C ALA A 85 -4.96 -20.52 -17.52
N PHE A 86 -5.17 -19.99 -16.32
CA PHE A 86 -4.48 -20.46 -15.11
C PHE A 86 -4.86 -21.90 -14.77
N HIS A 87 -6.12 -22.26 -14.87
CA HIS A 87 -6.57 -23.64 -14.64
C HIS A 87 -5.92 -24.61 -15.63
N ARG A 88 -5.78 -24.24 -16.92
CA ARG A 88 -5.16 -25.08 -17.97
C ARG A 88 -3.70 -25.43 -17.65
N VAL A 89 -2.98 -24.58 -16.95
CA VAL A 89 -1.60 -24.85 -16.54
C VAL A 89 -1.49 -25.49 -15.14
N GLY A 90 -2.62 -25.92 -14.58
CA GLY A 90 -2.66 -26.70 -13.35
C GLY A 90 -2.96 -25.91 -12.07
N VAL A 91 -3.29 -24.61 -12.16
CA VAL A 91 -3.71 -23.82 -10.99
C VAL A 91 -5.06 -24.34 -10.50
N THR A 92 -5.11 -24.71 -9.21
CA THR A 92 -6.30 -25.17 -8.50
C THR A 92 -6.59 -24.27 -7.30
N ALA A 93 -7.68 -24.51 -6.57
CA ALA A 93 -8.16 -23.68 -5.48
C ALA A 93 -7.09 -23.28 -4.42
N GLY A 94 -6.15 -24.16 -4.11
CA GLY A 94 -5.07 -23.89 -3.16
C GLY A 94 -3.75 -23.45 -3.79
N ALA A 95 -3.69 -23.30 -5.12
CA ALA A 95 -2.47 -22.95 -5.83
C ALA A 95 -2.36 -21.43 -6.05
N ALA A 96 -1.19 -20.86 -5.78
CA ALA A 96 -0.95 -19.46 -5.98
C ALA A 96 -0.44 -19.13 -7.40
N VAL A 97 -0.83 -17.93 -7.87
CA VAL A 97 -0.32 -17.28 -9.08
C VAL A 97 0.38 -15.99 -8.64
N THR A 98 1.68 -15.91 -8.84
CA THR A 98 2.45 -14.70 -8.56
C THR A 98 2.27 -13.68 -9.68
N LEU A 99 2.01 -12.43 -9.33
CA LEU A 99 1.86 -11.32 -10.25
C LEU A 99 3.00 -10.32 -10.05
N LEU A 100 3.96 -10.30 -10.97
CA LEU A 100 5.07 -9.35 -11.00
C LEU A 100 4.81 -8.33 -12.12
N LEU A 101 3.74 -7.57 -11.96
CA LEU A 101 3.20 -6.68 -12.98
C LEU A 101 3.14 -5.22 -12.51
N PRO A 102 3.36 -4.26 -13.41
CA PRO A 102 3.01 -2.85 -13.19
C PRO A 102 1.49 -2.64 -13.33
N ASN A 103 1.03 -1.39 -13.23
CA ASN A 103 -0.38 -1.06 -13.44
C ASN A 103 -0.77 -1.18 -14.92
N LEU A 104 -1.42 -2.26 -15.29
CA LEU A 104 -1.93 -2.55 -16.64
C LEU A 104 -3.36 -3.09 -16.54
N PRO A 105 -4.20 -2.99 -17.58
CA PRO A 105 -5.48 -3.69 -17.61
C PRO A 105 -5.33 -5.18 -17.35
N GLN A 106 -4.30 -5.81 -17.92
CA GLN A 106 -3.97 -7.22 -17.71
C GLN A 106 -3.67 -7.54 -16.24
N THR A 107 -3.22 -6.57 -15.43
CA THR A 107 -3.00 -6.79 -14.00
C THR A 107 -4.32 -7.04 -13.27
N HIS A 108 -5.40 -6.33 -13.62
CA HIS A 108 -6.73 -6.64 -13.11
C HIS A 108 -7.24 -7.99 -13.60
N TYR A 109 -7.03 -8.33 -14.89
CA TYR A 109 -7.44 -9.64 -15.43
C TYR A 109 -6.72 -10.77 -14.71
N ALA A 110 -5.41 -10.63 -14.51
CA ALA A 110 -4.59 -11.63 -13.85
C ALA A 110 -4.94 -11.75 -12.36
N LEU A 111 -5.13 -10.64 -11.64
CA LEU A 111 -5.45 -10.62 -10.22
C LEU A 111 -6.78 -11.30 -9.94
N LEU A 112 -7.86 -10.81 -10.58
CA LEU A 112 -9.21 -11.35 -10.37
C LEU A 112 -9.39 -12.73 -10.97
N GLY A 113 -8.70 -13.03 -12.10
CA GLY A 113 -8.66 -14.36 -12.68
C GLY A 113 -7.93 -15.38 -11.82
N ALA A 114 -6.83 -14.98 -11.19
CA ALA A 114 -6.10 -15.84 -10.25
C ALA A 114 -6.93 -16.14 -8.99
N GLN A 115 -7.70 -15.18 -8.47
CA GLN A 115 -8.65 -15.39 -7.38
C GLN A 115 -9.74 -16.40 -7.77
N ALA A 116 -10.24 -16.34 -9.00
CA ALA A 116 -11.25 -17.28 -9.49
C ALA A 116 -10.70 -18.69 -9.71
N ALA A 117 -9.46 -18.84 -10.16
CA ALA A 117 -8.82 -20.13 -10.38
C ALA A 117 -8.20 -20.73 -9.11
N GLY A 118 -7.54 -19.90 -8.31
CA GLY A 118 -6.76 -20.27 -7.16
C GLY A 118 -6.56 -19.08 -6.21
N ILE A 119 -5.30 -18.65 -6.01
CA ILE A 119 -4.92 -17.57 -5.09
C ILE A 119 -4.06 -16.56 -5.85
N ALA A 120 -4.42 -15.29 -5.87
CA ALA A 120 -3.61 -14.22 -6.42
C ALA A 120 -2.51 -13.82 -5.43
N SER A 121 -1.26 -13.71 -5.89
CA SER A 121 -0.13 -13.22 -5.10
C SER A 121 0.55 -12.04 -5.80
N PRO A 122 -0.04 -10.82 -5.71
CA PRO A 122 0.55 -9.63 -6.30
C PRO A 122 1.79 -9.20 -5.50
N ILE A 123 2.92 -9.06 -6.18
CA ILE A 123 4.20 -8.73 -5.57
C ILE A 123 4.68 -7.37 -6.09
N ASN A 124 5.24 -6.56 -5.18
CA ASN A 124 5.91 -5.32 -5.51
C ASN A 124 7.10 -5.58 -6.45
N PRO A 125 7.06 -5.12 -7.70
CA PRO A 125 8.10 -5.37 -8.69
C PRO A 125 9.43 -4.65 -8.39
N MET A 126 9.45 -3.74 -7.42
CA MET A 126 10.67 -3.05 -6.98
C MET A 126 11.47 -3.83 -5.93
N LEU A 127 10.93 -4.92 -5.37
CA LEU A 127 11.68 -5.79 -4.48
C LEU A 127 12.87 -6.43 -5.21
N GLU A 128 13.90 -6.76 -4.44
CA GLU A 128 15.04 -7.52 -4.94
C GLU A 128 14.64 -8.98 -5.19
N VAL A 129 15.37 -9.65 -6.09
CA VAL A 129 15.08 -11.03 -6.50
C VAL A 129 14.98 -11.98 -5.31
N ASP A 130 15.84 -11.81 -4.29
CA ASP A 130 15.86 -12.66 -3.10
C ASP A 130 14.55 -12.56 -2.29
N HIS A 131 14.00 -11.35 -2.16
CA HIS A 131 12.72 -11.14 -1.49
C HIS A 131 11.54 -11.69 -2.30
N ILE A 132 11.56 -11.49 -3.64
CA ILE A 132 10.51 -12.02 -4.52
C ILE A 132 10.54 -13.55 -4.48
N ALA A 133 11.72 -14.16 -4.60
CA ALA A 133 11.87 -15.60 -4.56
C ALA A 133 11.41 -16.19 -3.21
N ALA A 134 11.73 -15.53 -2.10
CA ALA A 134 11.27 -15.95 -0.77
C ALA A 134 9.73 -15.96 -0.66
N ILE A 135 9.04 -14.95 -1.21
CA ILE A 135 7.57 -14.92 -1.22
C ILE A 135 7.02 -16.02 -2.13
N VAL A 136 7.63 -16.24 -3.30
CA VAL A 136 7.21 -17.28 -4.26
C VAL A 136 7.38 -18.67 -3.65
N ASP A 137 8.49 -18.93 -2.96
CA ASP A 137 8.75 -20.22 -2.29
C ASP A 137 7.78 -20.44 -1.11
N GLU A 138 7.50 -19.39 -0.32
CA GLU A 138 6.57 -19.45 0.80
C GLU A 138 5.13 -19.71 0.33
N THR A 139 4.70 -19.06 -0.77
CA THR A 139 3.36 -19.25 -1.35
C THR A 139 3.23 -20.51 -2.20
N GLY A 140 4.34 -21.14 -2.56
CA GLY A 140 4.36 -22.30 -3.46
C GLY A 140 3.78 -22.01 -4.83
N ALA A 141 3.93 -20.77 -5.33
CA ALA A 141 3.28 -20.33 -6.56
C ALA A 141 3.69 -21.19 -7.78
N GLN A 142 2.70 -21.68 -8.53
CA GLN A 142 2.91 -22.57 -9.67
C GLN A 142 3.04 -21.82 -11.00
N ALA A 143 2.43 -20.63 -11.08
CA ALA A 143 2.51 -19.74 -12.21
C ALA A 143 3.03 -18.37 -11.79
N LEU A 144 3.83 -17.75 -12.65
CA LEU A 144 4.31 -16.37 -12.52
C LEU A 144 3.83 -15.58 -13.73
N VAL A 145 3.18 -14.45 -13.52
CA VAL A 145 2.79 -13.52 -14.58
C VAL A 145 3.70 -12.30 -14.49
N ALA A 146 4.43 -12.00 -15.56
CA ALA A 146 5.38 -10.91 -15.61
C ALA A 146 5.24 -10.05 -16.86
N CYS A 147 5.66 -8.79 -16.76
CA CYS A 147 5.73 -7.92 -17.93
C CYS A 147 6.85 -8.38 -18.88
N ALA A 148 6.60 -8.33 -20.16
CA ALA A 148 7.59 -8.58 -21.20
C ALA A 148 8.80 -7.62 -21.03
N PRO A 149 10.00 -8.02 -21.48
CA PRO A 149 11.19 -7.20 -21.36
C PRO A 149 11.04 -5.87 -22.10
N ALA A 150 11.57 -4.82 -21.50
CA ALA A 150 11.63 -3.48 -22.06
C ALA A 150 13.04 -2.90 -21.80
N ALA A 151 13.45 -1.94 -22.64
CA ALA A 151 14.83 -1.44 -22.62
C ALA A 151 15.30 -0.91 -21.27
N ASP A 152 14.36 -0.30 -20.49
CA ASP A 152 14.67 0.36 -19.23
C ASP A 152 14.05 -0.35 -18.01
N SER A 153 13.73 -1.65 -18.14
CA SER A 153 13.03 -2.40 -17.09
C SER A 153 13.72 -3.74 -16.81
N ALA A 154 14.14 -3.94 -15.58
CA ALA A 154 14.68 -5.20 -15.07
C ALA A 154 13.59 -6.23 -14.65
N LEU A 155 12.31 -5.97 -14.90
CA LEU A 155 11.20 -6.83 -14.41
C LEU A 155 11.27 -8.23 -15.00
N TRP A 156 11.57 -8.34 -16.30
CA TRP A 156 11.73 -9.60 -16.97
C TRP A 156 12.90 -10.43 -16.41
N ASP A 157 14.06 -9.78 -16.21
CA ASP A 157 15.24 -10.45 -15.67
C ASP A 157 14.99 -10.95 -14.24
N LYS A 158 14.26 -10.17 -13.43
CA LYS A 158 13.81 -10.62 -12.11
C LYS A 158 12.87 -11.82 -12.20
N ALA A 159 11.90 -11.80 -13.13
CA ALA A 159 10.97 -12.92 -13.33
C ALA A 159 11.70 -14.20 -13.75
N VAL A 160 12.65 -14.10 -14.67
CA VAL A 160 13.49 -15.24 -15.10
C VAL A 160 14.32 -15.76 -13.93
N ALA A 161 14.99 -14.88 -13.19
CA ALA A 161 15.80 -15.27 -12.03
C ALA A 161 14.96 -15.95 -10.92
N VAL A 162 13.74 -15.47 -10.67
CA VAL A 162 12.80 -16.10 -9.74
C VAL A 162 12.34 -17.47 -10.28
N ALA A 163 11.99 -17.57 -11.55
CA ALA A 163 11.59 -18.83 -12.15
C ALA A 163 12.72 -19.89 -12.11
N ASP A 164 13.98 -19.47 -12.22
CA ASP A 164 15.14 -20.36 -12.09
C ASP A 164 15.36 -20.85 -10.66
N ARG A 165 15.07 -20.00 -9.65
CA ARG A 165 15.32 -20.30 -8.23
C ARG A 165 14.19 -21.09 -7.57
N CYS A 166 12.93 -20.81 -7.94
CA CYS A 166 11.74 -21.37 -7.29
C CYS A 166 11.22 -22.61 -8.03
N PRO A 167 11.43 -23.83 -7.50
CA PRO A 167 11.05 -25.06 -8.18
C PRO A 167 9.55 -25.22 -8.39
N SER A 168 8.72 -24.54 -7.60
CA SER A 168 7.26 -24.55 -7.74
C SER A 168 6.78 -23.93 -9.05
N VAL A 169 7.50 -22.92 -9.57
CA VAL A 169 7.12 -22.22 -10.82
C VAL A 169 7.30 -23.15 -12.02
N ARG A 170 6.21 -23.41 -12.74
CA ARG A 170 6.14 -24.24 -13.94
C ARG A 170 5.76 -23.45 -15.19
N THR A 171 5.10 -22.32 -15.02
CA THR A 171 4.65 -21.48 -16.14
C THR A 171 4.96 -20.02 -15.86
N LEU A 172 5.58 -19.36 -16.85
CA LEU A 172 5.84 -17.93 -16.88
C LEU A 172 4.94 -17.32 -17.96
N PHE A 173 3.86 -16.66 -17.54
CA PHE A 173 3.02 -15.88 -18.43
C PHE A 173 3.65 -14.52 -18.70
N VAL A 174 3.64 -14.10 -19.97
CA VAL A 174 4.24 -12.85 -20.43
C VAL A 174 3.15 -11.88 -20.84
N VAL A 175 3.10 -10.72 -20.21
CA VAL A 175 2.20 -9.61 -20.55
C VAL A 175 2.97 -8.59 -21.37
N SER A 176 2.51 -8.32 -22.60
CA SER A 176 3.11 -7.32 -23.47
C SER A 176 2.39 -5.98 -23.39
N VAL A 177 3.14 -4.88 -23.34
CA VAL A 177 2.61 -3.52 -23.51
C VAL A 177 2.53 -3.09 -24.98
N ALA A 178 2.97 -3.91 -25.91
CA ALA A 178 2.97 -3.63 -27.34
C ALA A 178 1.61 -3.17 -27.89
N PRO A 179 0.45 -3.72 -27.46
CA PRO A 179 -0.86 -3.25 -27.92
C PRO A 179 -1.13 -1.76 -27.68
N TYR A 180 -0.47 -1.16 -26.68
CA TYR A 180 -0.64 0.23 -26.26
C TYR A 180 0.34 1.20 -26.94
N LEU A 181 1.24 0.71 -27.79
CA LEU A 181 2.32 1.48 -28.39
C LEU A 181 2.15 1.64 -29.91
N PRO A 182 2.76 2.66 -30.53
CA PRO A 182 2.86 2.81 -31.97
C PRO A 182 3.57 1.61 -32.61
N SER A 183 3.27 1.32 -33.89
CA SER A 183 3.78 0.14 -34.61
C SER A 183 5.32 0.03 -34.64
N ALA A 184 6.02 1.16 -34.77
CA ALA A 184 7.49 1.17 -34.77
C ALA A 184 8.07 0.74 -33.41
N GLU A 185 7.45 1.12 -32.30
CA GLU A 185 7.86 0.73 -30.96
C GLU A 185 7.53 -0.73 -30.68
N ARG A 186 6.41 -1.25 -31.23
CA ARG A 186 6.06 -2.69 -31.12
C ARG A 186 7.16 -3.57 -31.69
N ALA A 187 7.61 -3.30 -32.93
CA ALA A 187 8.67 -4.06 -33.57
C ALA A 187 9.99 -4.04 -32.77
N ARG A 188 10.28 -2.91 -32.10
CA ARG A 188 11.43 -2.81 -31.21
C ARG A 188 11.28 -3.69 -29.96
N LEU A 189 10.08 -3.73 -29.35
CA LEU A 189 9.81 -4.59 -28.19
C LEU A 189 9.90 -6.08 -28.57
N ASP A 190 9.39 -6.47 -29.74
CA ASP A 190 9.49 -7.83 -30.23
C ASP A 190 10.96 -8.26 -30.35
N ALA A 191 11.81 -7.40 -30.93
CA ALA A 191 13.25 -7.69 -31.03
C ALA A 191 13.94 -7.76 -29.66
N ILE A 192 13.55 -6.93 -28.68
CA ILE A 192 14.04 -7.00 -27.29
C ILE A 192 13.60 -8.32 -26.66
N PHE A 193 12.36 -8.74 -26.86
CA PHE A 193 11.84 -9.99 -26.32
C PHE A 193 12.55 -11.21 -26.89
N ASP A 194 12.83 -11.22 -28.21
CA ASP A 194 13.55 -12.31 -28.87
C ASP A 194 14.98 -12.47 -28.34
N ALA A 195 15.64 -11.36 -28.02
CA ALA A 195 17.01 -11.34 -27.47
C ALA A 195 17.08 -11.53 -25.95
N ALA A 196 15.95 -11.48 -25.25
CA ALA A 196 15.91 -11.48 -23.78
C ALA A 196 16.27 -12.86 -23.19
N PRO A 197 16.82 -12.89 -21.97
CA PRO A 197 17.13 -14.15 -21.29
C PRO A 197 15.88 -15.00 -21.10
N ARG A 198 16.08 -16.32 -21.12
CA ARG A 198 15.04 -17.31 -20.86
C ARG A 198 15.39 -18.08 -19.59
N PRO A 199 14.39 -18.66 -18.89
CA PRO A 199 14.66 -19.55 -17.76
C PRO A 199 15.61 -20.69 -18.18
N ARG A 200 16.58 -21.01 -17.32
CA ARG A 200 17.51 -22.11 -17.53
C ARG A 200 16.85 -23.46 -17.30
N ARG A 201 15.75 -23.50 -16.56
CA ARG A 201 14.94 -24.67 -16.25
C ARG A 201 14.04 -24.99 -17.45
N PRO A 202 14.31 -26.11 -18.18
CA PRO A 202 13.59 -26.44 -19.43
C PRO A 202 12.11 -26.79 -19.19
N GLU A 203 11.73 -27.13 -17.97
CA GLU A 203 10.35 -27.42 -17.59
C GLU A 203 9.49 -26.16 -17.42
N VAL A 204 10.08 -24.98 -17.33
CA VAL A 204 9.34 -23.71 -17.22
C VAL A 204 8.84 -23.30 -18.61
N LYS A 205 7.53 -23.34 -18.78
CA LYS A 205 6.89 -22.93 -20.04
C LYS A 205 6.71 -21.42 -20.05
N ILE A 206 7.09 -20.77 -21.16
CA ILE A 206 6.77 -19.36 -21.41
C ILE A 206 5.51 -19.31 -22.27
N VAL A 207 4.52 -18.55 -21.82
CA VAL A 207 3.18 -18.45 -22.45
C VAL A 207 2.81 -16.98 -22.61
N ASP A 208 2.45 -16.56 -23.81
CA ASP A 208 1.88 -15.22 -24.03
C ASP A 208 0.51 -15.14 -23.34
N PHE A 209 0.35 -14.16 -22.45
CA PHE A 209 -0.84 -14.05 -21.61
C PHE A 209 -2.09 -13.72 -22.42
N ASP A 210 -2.03 -12.69 -23.28
CA ASP A 210 -3.20 -12.25 -24.05
C ASP A 210 -3.61 -13.31 -25.09
N HIS A 211 -2.64 -14.02 -25.67
CA HIS A 211 -2.91 -15.15 -26.57
C HIS A 211 -3.56 -16.34 -25.83
N ALA A 212 -3.05 -16.67 -24.64
CA ALA A 212 -3.66 -17.72 -23.82
C ALA A 212 -5.10 -17.39 -23.45
N LEU A 213 -5.38 -16.14 -23.06
CA LEU A 213 -6.74 -15.68 -22.75
C LEU A 213 -7.68 -15.82 -23.95
N ALA A 214 -7.21 -15.42 -25.15
CA ALA A 214 -8.03 -15.46 -26.37
C ALA A 214 -8.47 -16.87 -26.74
N GLY A 215 -7.75 -17.90 -26.31
CA GLY A 215 -8.07 -19.31 -26.54
C GLY A 215 -9.08 -19.92 -25.57
N GLU A 216 -9.47 -19.19 -24.51
CA GLU A 216 -10.33 -19.74 -23.44
C GLU A 216 -11.77 -19.22 -23.50
N PRO A 217 -12.77 -20.02 -23.02
CA PRO A 217 -14.13 -19.57 -22.83
C PRO A 217 -14.21 -18.30 -21.95
N SER A 218 -15.08 -17.38 -22.34
CA SER A 218 -15.21 -16.05 -21.73
C SER A 218 -16.37 -15.90 -20.75
N ASP A 219 -17.23 -16.92 -20.67
CA ASP A 219 -18.53 -16.87 -19.97
C ASP A 219 -18.66 -17.89 -18.83
N THR A 220 -17.79 -18.90 -18.82
CA THR A 220 -17.86 -20.01 -17.85
C THR A 220 -16.46 -20.38 -17.35
N LEU A 221 -16.37 -20.75 -16.07
CA LEU A 221 -15.18 -21.36 -15.50
C LEU A 221 -15.09 -22.84 -15.89
N VAL A 222 -14.11 -23.20 -16.73
CA VAL A 222 -13.92 -24.60 -17.18
C VAL A 222 -13.55 -25.55 -16.03
N SER A 223 -13.01 -25.01 -14.92
CA SER A 223 -12.71 -25.76 -13.71
C SER A 223 -13.96 -26.24 -12.98
N GLN A 224 -15.12 -25.66 -13.27
CA GLN A 224 -16.36 -25.86 -12.50
C GLN A 224 -16.19 -25.61 -10.97
N ARG A 225 -15.17 -24.84 -10.58
CA ARG A 225 -14.87 -24.53 -9.18
C ARG A 225 -16.06 -23.85 -8.53
N ARG A 226 -16.53 -24.41 -7.41
CA ARG A 226 -17.43 -23.73 -6.49
C ARG A 226 -16.58 -22.92 -5.51
N ILE A 227 -16.55 -21.62 -5.69
CA ILE A 227 -15.82 -20.69 -4.82
C ILE A 227 -16.68 -20.44 -3.58
N VAL A 228 -16.11 -20.66 -2.39
CA VAL A 228 -16.78 -20.39 -1.11
C VAL A 228 -16.15 -19.21 -0.39
N ALA A 229 -16.90 -18.60 0.52
CA ALA A 229 -16.52 -17.39 1.27
C ALA A 229 -15.18 -17.51 2.00
N THR A 230 -14.89 -18.70 2.55
CA THR A 230 -13.69 -18.98 3.35
C THR A 230 -12.48 -19.42 2.54
N ASP A 231 -12.61 -19.64 1.22
CA ASP A 231 -11.47 -19.92 0.37
C ASP A 231 -10.51 -18.71 0.41
N ILE A 232 -9.22 -18.98 0.53
CA ILE A 232 -8.20 -17.95 0.38
C ILE A 232 -8.16 -17.52 -1.09
N CYS A 233 -8.25 -16.22 -1.34
CA CYS A 233 -8.25 -15.65 -2.68
C CYS A 233 -6.99 -14.83 -2.99
N SER A 234 -6.33 -14.28 -1.96
CA SER A 234 -5.14 -13.44 -2.16
C SER A 234 -4.10 -13.62 -1.07
N TYR A 235 -2.85 -13.48 -1.50
CA TYR A 235 -1.67 -13.34 -0.68
C TYR A 235 -1.05 -11.96 -0.89
N PHE A 236 -1.23 -11.05 0.07
CA PHE A 236 -0.59 -9.75 0.03
C PHE A 236 0.61 -9.71 0.95
N HIS A 237 1.78 -9.38 0.42
CA HIS A 237 2.96 -9.19 1.26
C HIS A 237 2.90 -7.84 1.98
N THR A 238 3.26 -7.82 3.24
CA THR A 238 3.38 -6.59 4.03
C THR A 238 4.85 -6.19 4.17
N GLY A 239 5.13 -4.88 4.12
CA GLY A 239 6.46 -4.35 4.33
C GLY A 239 6.88 -4.50 5.79
N GLY A 240 7.63 -5.53 6.11
CA GLY A 240 8.38 -5.58 7.36
C GLY A 240 9.54 -4.58 7.29
N THR A 241 9.74 -3.79 8.34
CA THR A 241 10.88 -2.85 8.41
C THR A 241 12.22 -3.56 8.60
N THR A 242 12.19 -4.86 8.92
CA THR A 242 13.37 -5.69 9.17
C THR A 242 13.05 -7.15 8.88
N GLY A 243 13.67 -7.73 7.84
CA GLY A 243 13.54 -9.15 7.52
C GLY A 243 12.70 -9.45 6.27
N LEU A 244 12.35 -10.73 6.09
CA LEU A 244 11.50 -11.17 4.98
C LEU A 244 10.08 -10.60 5.11
N PRO A 245 9.43 -10.18 4.01
CA PRO A 245 8.05 -9.73 4.03
C PRO A 245 7.13 -10.82 4.59
N LYS A 246 6.15 -10.42 5.41
CA LYS A 246 5.08 -11.32 5.84
C LYS A 246 4.03 -11.42 4.75
N VAL A 247 3.40 -12.57 4.62
CA VAL A 247 2.34 -12.83 3.64
C VAL A 247 0.99 -12.90 4.36
N ALA A 248 0.18 -11.85 4.21
CA ALA A 248 -1.18 -11.82 4.73
C ALA A 248 -2.11 -12.62 3.80
N THR A 249 -2.96 -13.47 4.39
CA THR A 249 -3.92 -14.27 3.62
C THR A 249 -5.28 -13.59 3.64
N HIS A 250 -5.89 -13.38 2.48
CA HIS A 250 -7.25 -12.88 2.39
C HIS A 250 -8.19 -13.97 1.91
N SER A 251 -9.32 -14.13 2.59
CA SER A 251 -10.42 -14.93 2.08
C SER A 251 -11.27 -14.12 1.08
N HIS A 252 -12.02 -14.81 0.25
CA HIS A 252 -13.01 -14.17 -0.63
C HIS A 252 -14.01 -13.30 0.15
N LEU A 253 -14.39 -13.73 1.36
CA LEU A 253 -15.27 -12.94 2.23
C LEU A 253 -14.64 -11.63 2.64
N ASN A 254 -13.36 -11.63 3.04
CA ASN A 254 -12.69 -10.39 3.49
C ASN A 254 -12.77 -9.31 2.41
N GLU A 255 -12.44 -9.66 1.16
CA GLU A 255 -12.41 -8.70 0.06
C GLU A 255 -13.81 -8.32 -0.43
N ALA A 256 -14.73 -9.29 -0.58
CA ALA A 256 -16.10 -9.01 -0.98
C ALA A 256 -16.84 -8.14 0.05
N PHE A 257 -16.58 -8.37 1.34
CA PHE A 257 -17.15 -7.57 2.43
C PHE A 257 -16.67 -6.12 2.35
N VAL A 258 -15.35 -5.87 2.27
CA VAL A 258 -14.82 -4.50 2.19
C VAL A 258 -15.33 -3.79 0.95
N ALA A 259 -15.34 -4.44 -0.21
CA ALA A 259 -15.83 -3.84 -1.45
C ALA A 259 -17.31 -3.41 -1.34
N THR A 260 -18.14 -4.22 -0.69
CA THR A 260 -19.56 -3.93 -0.52
C THR A 260 -19.83 -2.87 0.56
N MET A 261 -19.12 -2.94 1.70
CA MET A 261 -19.32 -1.97 2.80
C MET A 261 -18.76 -0.60 2.44
N LEU A 262 -17.69 -0.54 1.66
CA LEU A 262 -17.16 0.73 1.17
C LEU A 262 -18.14 1.43 0.22
N ASP A 263 -18.85 0.69 -0.64
CA ASP A 263 -19.91 1.23 -1.50
C ASP A 263 -21.04 1.87 -0.69
N ALA A 264 -21.35 1.35 0.49
CA ALA A 264 -22.37 1.94 1.37
C ALA A 264 -21.95 3.33 1.93
N MET A 265 -20.65 3.59 2.05
CA MET A 265 -20.11 4.88 2.51
C MET A 265 -19.77 5.84 1.36
N MET A 266 -19.61 5.33 0.15
CA MET A 266 -19.13 6.09 -1.01
C MET A 266 -20.28 6.36 -1.99
N PRO A 267 -20.29 7.54 -2.66
CA PRO A 267 -21.20 7.76 -3.79
C PRO A 267 -20.90 6.78 -4.93
N SER A 268 -21.95 6.24 -5.58
CA SER A 268 -21.84 5.34 -6.73
C SER A 268 -21.42 6.05 -8.01
N SER A 269 -20.97 5.24 -8.98
CA SER A 269 -20.80 5.66 -10.38
C SER A 269 -19.83 6.82 -10.59
N ASN A 270 -18.63 6.66 -10.07
CA ASN A 270 -17.55 7.63 -10.18
C ASN A 270 -16.65 7.36 -11.38
N THR A 271 -15.90 8.38 -11.84
CA THR A 271 -14.70 8.23 -12.65
C THR A 271 -13.50 8.45 -11.74
N ILE A 272 -12.72 7.40 -11.51
CA ILE A 272 -11.66 7.37 -10.49
C ILE A 272 -10.29 7.35 -11.16
N LEU A 273 -9.41 8.33 -10.88
CA LEU A 273 -8.02 8.23 -11.30
C LEU A 273 -7.27 7.25 -10.37
N CYS A 274 -6.76 6.18 -10.97
CA CYS A 274 -5.99 5.15 -10.28
C CYS A 274 -4.50 5.31 -10.59
N GLY A 275 -3.75 5.89 -9.64
CA GLY A 275 -2.30 6.04 -9.73
C GLY A 275 -1.55 5.22 -8.69
N LEU A 276 -2.24 4.57 -7.73
CA LEU A 276 -1.64 3.68 -6.74
C LEU A 276 -1.39 2.28 -7.33
N PRO A 277 -0.36 1.57 -6.86
CA PRO A 277 0.00 0.27 -7.42
C PRO A 277 -0.99 -0.83 -7.04
N LEU A 278 -1.30 -1.70 -8.02
CA LEU A 278 -2.23 -2.81 -7.86
C LEU A 278 -1.68 -4.00 -7.03
N PHE A 279 -0.38 -4.03 -6.75
CA PHE A 279 0.19 -5.00 -5.81
C PHE A 279 -0.11 -4.65 -4.34
N HIS A 280 -0.69 -3.48 -4.08
CA HIS A 280 -1.10 -3.04 -2.75
C HIS A 280 -2.62 -3.03 -2.64
N VAL A 281 -3.13 -3.37 -1.45
CA VAL A 281 -4.58 -3.50 -1.18
C VAL A 281 -5.38 -2.24 -1.53
N ASN A 282 -4.84 -1.02 -1.42
CA ASN A 282 -5.56 0.19 -1.83
C ASN A 282 -5.83 0.19 -3.35
N GLY A 283 -4.82 -0.11 -4.18
CA GLY A 283 -4.98 -0.22 -5.62
C GLY A 283 -5.93 -1.35 -6.01
N ALA A 284 -5.73 -2.54 -5.45
CA ALA A 284 -6.51 -3.72 -5.77
C ALA A 284 -7.97 -3.63 -5.30
N MET A 285 -8.21 -3.08 -4.10
CA MET A 285 -9.53 -3.07 -3.46
C MET A 285 -10.28 -1.76 -3.71
N VAL A 286 -9.73 -0.59 -3.32
CA VAL A 286 -10.45 0.69 -3.37
C VAL A 286 -10.65 1.15 -4.81
N THR A 287 -9.55 1.18 -5.60
CA THR A 287 -9.59 1.57 -7.02
C THR A 287 -9.69 0.37 -7.97
N GLY A 288 -10.01 -0.80 -7.45
CA GLY A 288 -10.24 -2.06 -8.15
C GLY A 288 -11.62 -2.63 -7.82
N LEU A 289 -11.69 -3.70 -7.03
CA LEU A 289 -12.93 -4.47 -6.80
C LEU A 289 -14.09 -3.62 -6.29
N ALA A 290 -13.86 -2.71 -5.32
CA ALA A 290 -14.92 -1.83 -4.80
C ALA A 290 -15.41 -0.84 -5.85
N ALA A 291 -14.47 -0.25 -6.65
CA ALA A 291 -14.83 0.62 -7.75
C ALA A 291 -15.68 -0.08 -8.80
N PHE A 292 -15.33 -1.32 -9.17
CA PHE A 292 -16.12 -2.13 -10.11
C PHE A 292 -17.48 -2.49 -9.53
N TRP A 293 -17.54 -2.88 -8.25
CA TRP A 293 -18.81 -3.17 -7.59
C TRP A 293 -19.77 -1.98 -7.64
N GLY A 294 -19.28 -0.77 -7.37
CA GLY A 294 -20.05 0.50 -7.46
C GLY A 294 -20.34 0.97 -8.90
N GLY A 295 -19.94 0.22 -9.94
CA GLY A 295 -20.17 0.58 -11.34
C GLY A 295 -19.35 1.80 -11.81
N SER A 296 -18.19 2.06 -11.21
CA SER A 296 -17.31 3.19 -11.54
C SER A 296 -16.42 2.90 -12.74
N GLU A 297 -15.98 3.96 -13.44
CA GLU A 297 -14.89 3.91 -14.42
C GLU A 297 -13.56 4.13 -13.70
N VAL A 298 -12.60 3.25 -13.89
CA VAL A 298 -11.24 3.37 -13.33
C VAL A 298 -10.28 3.79 -14.44
N VAL A 299 -9.72 4.99 -14.32
CA VAL A 299 -8.70 5.52 -15.24
C VAL A 299 -7.32 5.20 -14.67
N MET A 300 -6.67 4.21 -15.23
CA MET A 300 -5.33 3.77 -14.83
C MET A 300 -4.28 4.70 -15.41
N LEU A 301 -3.56 5.40 -14.52
CA LEU A 301 -2.53 6.37 -14.86
C LEU A 301 -1.18 5.67 -15.06
N THR A 302 -0.85 5.31 -16.28
CA THR A 302 0.41 4.69 -16.72
C THR A 302 0.82 3.40 -15.99
N PRO A 303 1.75 2.60 -16.52
CA PRO A 303 2.27 1.43 -15.82
C PRO A 303 2.91 1.75 -14.44
N ALA A 304 3.50 2.94 -14.29
CA ALA A 304 4.15 3.38 -13.05
C ALA A 304 3.21 4.19 -12.11
N GLY A 305 1.92 4.32 -12.45
CA GLY A 305 0.96 5.09 -11.68
C GLY A 305 1.35 6.56 -11.58
N TYR A 306 1.21 7.17 -10.40
CA TYR A 306 1.61 8.57 -10.16
C TYR A 306 3.08 8.88 -10.48
N ARG A 307 3.96 7.88 -10.46
CA ARG A 307 5.38 8.05 -10.79
C ARG A 307 5.67 8.00 -12.28
N GLY A 308 4.66 7.72 -13.10
CA GLY A 308 4.82 7.68 -14.54
C GLY A 308 5.20 9.04 -15.12
N PRO A 309 6.10 9.06 -16.13
CA PRO A 309 6.48 10.29 -16.79
C PRO A 309 5.27 11.09 -17.26
N GLY A 310 5.26 12.40 -17.00
CA GLY A 310 4.18 13.31 -17.40
C GLY A 310 2.92 13.27 -16.50
N VAL A 311 2.72 12.27 -15.61
CA VAL A 311 1.50 12.18 -14.80
C VAL A 311 1.35 13.35 -13.85
N MET A 312 2.33 13.58 -12.97
CA MET A 312 2.24 14.67 -12.00
C MET A 312 2.21 16.05 -12.66
N PRO A 313 3.07 16.39 -13.62
CA PRO A 313 3.00 17.70 -14.30
C PRO A 313 1.68 17.97 -15.00
N ASN A 314 1.00 16.94 -15.52
CA ASN A 314 -0.27 17.07 -16.25
C ASN A 314 -1.49 16.64 -15.41
N PHE A 315 -1.35 16.45 -14.09
CA PHE A 315 -2.40 15.84 -13.28
C PHE A 315 -3.77 16.54 -13.43
N TRP A 316 -3.80 17.86 -13.33
CA TRP A 316 -5.04 18.63 -13.46
C TRP A 316 -5.66 18.54 -14.86
N LYS A 317 -4.85 18.48 -15.92
CA LYS A 317 -5.31 18.26 -17.29
C LYS A 317 -5.88 16.84 -17.47
N LEU A 318 -5.31 15.83 -16.79
CA LEU A 318 -5.86 14.49 -16.79
C LEU A 318 -7.20 14.42 -16.03
N VAL A 319 -7.35 15.16 -14.92
CA VAL A 319 -8.64 15.34 -14.23
C VAL A 319 -9.69 15.92 -15.19
N GLU A 320 -9.38 17.01 -15.87
CA GLU A 320 -10.25 17.65 -16.87
C GLU A 320 -10.63 16.70 -17.99
N ARG A 321 -9.61 16.10 -18.64
CA ARG A 321 -9.78 15.21 -19.80
C ARG A 321 -10.71 14.05 -19.52
N PHE A 322 -10.51 13.37 -18.40
CA PHE A 322 -11.32 12.20 -18.03
C PHE A 322 -12.54 12.56 -17.21
N ARG A 323 -12.75 13.84 -16.93
CA ARG A 323 -13.83 14.32 -16.05
C ARG A 323 -13.86 13.54 -14.73
N ALA A 324 -12.66 13.33 -14.17
CA ALA A 324 -12.51 12.54 -12.97
C ALA A 324 -13.31 13.14 -11.82
N THR A 325 -14.02 12.28 -11.09
CA THR A 325 -14.82 12.69 -9.93
C THR A 325 -14.09 12.47 -8.63
N SER A 326 -13.12 11.54 -8.63
CA SER A 326 -12.33 11.22 -7.44
C SER A 326 -10.97 10.62 -7.79
N PHE A 327 -10.09 10.61 -6.79
CA PHE A 327 -8.83 9.84 -6.80
C PHE A 327 -8.41 9.49 -5.38
N SER A 328 -7.56 8.46 -5.27
CA SER A 328 -6.94 8.07 -4.01
C SER A 328 -5.44 8.27 -4.10
N GLY A 329 -4.84 8.80 -3.02
CA GLY A 329 -3.41 9.06 -2.94
C GLY A 329 -2.88 8.88 -1.52
N VAL A 330 -1.59 9.13 -1.38
CA VAL A 330 -0.87 9.19 -0.11
C VAL A 330 -0.47 10.64 0.19
N PRO A 331 -0.10 11.02 1.42
CA PRO A 331 0.17 12.42 1.78
C PRO A 331 1.17 13.13 0.85
N THR A 332 2.19 12.41 0.35
CA THR A 332 3.20 12.97 -0.55
C THR A 332 2.64 13.40 -1.90
N ILE A 333 1.62 12.70 -2.41
CA ILE A 333 0.91 13.09 -3.65
C ILE A 333 0.14 14.40 -3.42
N TYR A 334 -0.56 14.52 -2.31
CA TYR A 334 -1.32 15.73 -1.96
C TYR A 334 -0.40 16.92 -1.70
N ALA A 335 0.74 16.72 -1.04
CA ALA A 335 1.76 17.76 -0.88
C ALA A 335 2.27 18.28 -2.23
N ALA A 336 2.56 17.38 -3.18
CA ALA A 336 2.98 17.74 -4.53
C ALA A 336 1.89 18.46 -5.32
N LEU A 337 0.63 17.99 -5.25
CA LEU A 337 -0.50 18.59 -5.93
C LEU A 337 -0.88 19.96 -5.37
N ALA A 338 -0.65 20.22 -4.09
CA ALA A 338 -0.89 21.52 -3.45
C ALA A 338 -0.01 22.63 -4.06
N ASP A 339 1.18 22.26 -4.54
CA ASP A 339 2.13 23.20 -5.16
C ASP A 339 2.06 23.20 -6.70
N LEU A 340 1.21 22.35 -7.31
CA LEU A 340 1.10 22.21 -8.76
C LEU A 340 0.12 23.24 -9.34
N PRO A 341 0.56 24.12 -10.26
CA PRO A 341 -0.35 25.04 -10.97
C PRO A 341 -1.42 24.29 -11.76
N ARG A 342 -2.63 24.83 -11.77
CA ARG A 342 -3.74 24.26 -12.57
C ARG A 342 -3.63 24.57 -14.07
N ASP A 343 -2.92 25.64 -14.44
CA ASP A 343 -2.72 26.10 -15.82
C ASP A 343 -4.00 26.20 -16.64
N GLY A 344 -5.09 26.62 -15.98
CA GLY A 344 -6.41 26.80 -16.61
C GLY A 344 -7.23 25.51 -16.75
N ALA A 345 -6.77 24.36 -16.23
CA ALA A 345 -7.53 23.10 -16.30
C ALA A 345 -8.86 23.20 -15.54
N ASP A 346 -9.94 22.74 -16.19
CA ASP A 346 -11.27 22.61 -15.57
C ASP A 346 -11.36 21.35 -14.73
N ILE A 347 -11.27 21.52 -13.41
CA ILE A 347 -11.41 20.43 -12.44
C ILE A 347 -12.80 20.39 -11.78
N GLY A 348 -13.80 21.06 -12.33
CA GLY A 348 -15.16 21.14 -11.77
C GLY A 348 -15.90 19.79 -11.67
N SER A 349 -15.40 18.74 -12.33
CA SER A 349 -15.90 17.37 -12.15
C SER A 349 -15.42 16.72 -10.85
N LEU A 350 -14.28 17.13 -10.30
CA LEU A 350 -13.66 16.53 -9.13
C LEU A 350 -14.44 16.91 -7.86
N ARG A 351 -14.86 15.90 -7.12
CA ARG A 351 -15.69 16.04 -5.91
C ARG A 351 -15.01 15.50 -4.66
N PHE A 352 -14.21 14.45 -4.80
CA PHE A 352 -13.63 13.74 -3.67
C PHE A 352 -12.16 13.45 -3.91
N ALA A 353 -11.37 13.65 -2.86
CA ALA A 353 -9.98 13.20 -2.79
C ALA A 353 -9.83 12.34 -1.52
N PHE A 354 -9.22 11.16 -1.64
CA PHE A 354 -9.07 10.20 -0.54
C PHE A 354 -7.61 9.98 -0.22
N CYS A 355 -7.25 10.18 1.04
CA CYS A 355 -5.91 9.93 1.56
C CYS A 355 -5.91 8.74 2.51
N GLY A 356 -4.94 7.87 2.35
CA GLY A 356 -4.76 6.74 3.26
C GLY A 356 -3.31 6.25 3.28
N ALA A 357 -3.12 5.12 3.93
CA ALA A 357 -1.86 4.40 3.99
C ALA A 357 -0.74 5.05 4.85
N ALA A 358 -0.81 6.34 5.17
CA ALA A 358 0.09 7.04 6.09
C ALA A 358 -0.67 8.18 6.77
N PRO A 359 -0.27 8.63 7.97
CA PRO A 359 -0.88 9.78 8.62
C PRO A 359 -0.86 11.01 7.71
N LEU A 360 -1.98 11.71 7.61
CA LEU A 360 -2.12 12.92 6.81
C LEU A 360 -1.85 14.17 7.68
N PRO A 361 -0.72 14.89 7.45
CA PRO A 361 -0.47 16.13 8.17
C PRO A 361 -1.57 17.15 7.87
N ALA A 362 -2.10 17.79 8.91
CA ALA A 362 -3.20 18.75 8.76
C ALA A 362 -2.85 19.92 7.83
N GLU A 363 -1.60 20.33 7.80
CA GLU A 363 -1.12 21.38 6.90
C GLU A 363 -1.14 20.96 5.43
N VAL A 364 -0.78 19.70 5.13
CA VAL A 364 -0.88 19.15 3.77
C VAL A 364 -2.33 19.14 3.30
N ALA A 365 -3.25 18.71 4.17
CA ALA A 365 -4.68 18.74 3.86
C ALA A 365 -5.17 20.15 3.55
N ARG A 366 -4.89 21.14 4.43
CA ARG A 366 -5.30 22.54 4.25
C ARG A 366 -4.74 23.15 2.95
N ARG A 367 -3.46 22.93 2.66
CA ARG A 367 -2.81 23.42 1.44
C ARG A 367 -3.44 22.83 0.18
N PHE A 368 -3.64 21.51 0.17
CA PHE A 368 -4.29 20.84 -0.96
C PHE A 368 -5.72 21.34 -1.16
N GLU A 369 -6.52 21.46 -0.11
CA GLU A 369 -7.90 21.95 -0.18
C GLU A 369 -7.98 23.40 -0.68
N ALA A 370 -7.07 24.26 -0.24
CA ALA A 370 -6.97 25.61 -0.74
C ALA A 370 -6.59 25.64 -2.24
N ALA A 371 -5.70 24.75 -2.66
CA ALA A 371 -5.28 24.65 -4.06
C ALA A 371 -6.33 23.99 -4.95
N ALA A 372 -6.97 22.89 -4.53
CA ALA A 372 -7.90 22.11 -5.33
C ALA A 372 -9.36 22.59 -5.22
N GLY A 373 -9.73 23.26 -4.13
CA GLY A 373 -11.11 23.72 -3.88
C GLY A 373 -12.08 22.59 -3.55
N ILE A 374 -11.57 21.41 -3.16
CA ILE A 374 -12.36 20.25 -2.76
C ILE A 374 -11.83 19.68 -1.44
N PRO A 375 -12.66 19.04 -0.63
CA PRO A 375 -12.23 18.42 0.62
C PRO A 375 -11.37 17.16 0.38
N LEU A 376 -10.41 16.94 1.30
CA LEU A 376 -9.57 15.74 1.35
C LEU A 376 -10.04 14.84 2.51
N TYR A 377 -10.49 13.63 2.19
CA TYR A 377 -11.02 12.66 3.15
C TYR A 377 -9.93 11.67 3.54
N GLU A 378 -9.64 11.59 4.83
CA GLU A 378 -8.69 10.60 5.35
C GLU A 378 -9.42 9.32 5.71
N GLY A 379 -8.82 8.18 5.35
CA GLY A 379 -9.24 6.84 5.75
C GLY A 379 -8.07 6.04 6.30
N TYR A 380 -8.38 5.08 7.15
CA TYR A 380 -7.40 4.18 7.76
C TYR A 380 -7.73 2.73 7.47
N GLY A 381 -6.68 1.95 7.40
CA GLY A 381 -6.74 0.51 7.27
C GLY A 381 -5.38 -0.11 7.05
N LEU A 382 -5.36 -1.41 6.99
CA LEU A 382 -4.16 -2.22 6.88
C LEU A 382 -4.45 -3.44 6.03
N THR A 383 -3.39 -4.06 5.52
CA THR A 383 -3.51 -5.27 4.71
C THR A 383 -4.27 -6.36 5.46
N GLU A 384 -3.97 -6.53 6.74
CA GLU A 384 -4.57 -7.53 7.62
C GLU A 384 -6.08 -7.31 7.90
N GLY A 385 -6.60 -6.14 7.53
CA GLY A 385 -8.04 -5.78 7.55
C GLY A 385 -8.65 -5.65 6.15
N ALA A 386 -8.05 -6.26 5.14
CA ALA A 386 -8.45 -6.22 3.74
C ALA A 386 -8.61 -4.80 3.18
N CYS A 387 -7.77 -3.86 3.59
CA CYS A 387 -7.59 -2.49 3.16
C CYS A 387 -8.21 -1.43 4.07
N VAL A 388 -9.52 -1.20 4.00
CA VAL A 388 -10.19 -0.08 4.68
C VAL A 388 -10.86 -0.55 5.96
N SER A 389 -10.63 0.16 7.06
CA SER A 389 -11.30 -0.05 8.34
C SER A 389 -12.11 1.18 8.78
N THR A 390 -11.63 2.39 8.47
CA THR A 390 -12.37 3.62 8.70
C THR A 390 -12.27 4.57 7.51
N LEU A 391 -13.24 5.47 7.41
CA LEU A 391 -13.26 6.54 6.41
C LEU A 391 -13.98 7.76 6.97
N ASN A 392 -13.42 8.95 6.80
CA ASN A 392 -14.19 10.17 7.00
C ASN A 392 -15.38 10.18 6.02
N PRO A 393 -16.63 10.33 6.50
CA PRO A 393 -17.81 10.14 5.65
C PRO A 393 -17.90 11.24 4.58
N PRO A 394 -17.87 10.87 3.26
CA PRO A 394 -17.88 11.88 2.19
C PRO A 394 -19.17 12.69 2.10
N MET A 395 -20.26 12.16 2.63
CA MET A 395 -21.58 12.83 2.66
C MET A 395 -21.96 13.34 4.05
N GLY A 396 -21.11 13.13 5.07
CA GLY A 396 -21.31 13.54 6.45
C GLY A 396 -20.33 14.61 6.92
N GLU A 397 -20.14 14.68 8.23
CA GLU A 397 -19.16 15.58 8.85
C GLU A 397 -17.74 15.02 8.68
N ARG A 398 -16.89 15.71 7.95
CA ARG A 398 -15.48 15.40 7.89
C ARG A 398 -14.73 16.09 9.04
N ARG A 399 -13.95 15.33 9.81
CA ARG A 399 -13.13 15.84 10.91
C ARG A 399 -11.64 15.69 10.60
N LEU A 400 -10.95 16.82 10.40
CA LEU A 400 -9.50 16.84 10.22
C LEU A 400 -8.80 16.34 11.49
N GLY A 401 -7.72 15.55 11.30
CA GLY A 401 -6.99 14.92 12.41
C GLY A 401 -7.66 13.65 12.93
N THR A 402 -8.70 13.17 12.25
CA THR A 402 -9.28 11.85 12.47
C THR A 402 -9.23 11.03 11.19
N VAL A 403 -9.22 9.72 11.33
CA VAL A 403 -9.33 8.80 10.20
C VAL A 403 -10.79 8.36 9.96
N GLY A 404 -11.75 9.06 10.57
CA GLY A 404 -13.17 8.91 10.31
C GLY A 404 -13.87 7.82 11.12
N LEU A 405 -15.04 7.41 10.61
CA LEU A 405 -15.91 6.41 11.20
C LEU A 405 -15.56 5.01 10.66
N ARG A 406 -15.82 3.99 11.47
CA ARG A 406 -15.66 2.58 11.06
C ARG A 406 -16.53 2.20 9.86
N LEU A 407 -16.10 1.22 9.07
CA LEU A 407 -16.99 0.58 8.11
C LEU A 407 -18.15 -0.13 8.82
N PRO A 408 -19.34 -0.20 8.21
CA PRO A 408 -20.44 -0.96 8.77
C PRO A 408 -20.08 -2.44 8.99
N HIS A 409 -20.67 -3.03 10.02
CA HIS A 409 -20.48 -4.43 10.44
C HIS A 409 -19.04 -4.83 10.79
N GLN A 410 -18.17 -3.84 10.97
CA GLN A 410 -16.85 -3.97 11.57
C GLN A 410 -16.87 -3.29 12.94
N ALA A 411 -16.16 -3.83 13.92
CA ALA A 411 -15.97 -3.19 15.20
C ALA A 411 -14.54 -2.65 15.33
N ILE A 412 -14.41 -1.48 15.95
CA ILE A 412 -13.14 -0.91 16.38
C ILE A 412 -13.19 -0.80 17.90
N GLY A 413 -12.16 -1.29 18.57
CA GLY A 413 -11.98 -1.17 20.02
C GLY A 413 -10.62 -0.58 20.35
N ILE A 414 -10.56 0.18 21.42
CA ILE A 414 -9.32 0.71 21.98
C ILE A 414 -9.03 -0.06 23.26
N TRP A 415 -7.81 -0.58 23.39
CA TRP A 415 -7.49 -1.55 24.43
C TRP A 415 -6.24 -1.18 25.21
N LYS A 416 -6.28 -1.33 26.53
CA LYS A 416 -5.07 -1.46 27.33
C LYS A 416 -4.53 -2.87 27.15
N VAL A 417 -3.22 -2.98 27.03
CA VAL A 417 -2.54 -4.26 26.84
C VAL A 417 -1.54 -4.50 27.96
N ASP A 418 -1.33 -5.76 28.28
CA ASP A 418 -0.27 -6.19 29.20
C ASP A 418 1.10 -6.26 28.51
N GLY A 419 2.13 -6.66 29.26
CA GLY A 419 3.49 -6.81 28.76
C GLY A 419 3.67 -7.88 27.67
N THR A 420 2.65 -8.71 27.44
CA THR A 420 2.62 -9.75 26.39
C THR A 420 1.84 -9.31 25.16
N GLY A 421 1.19 -8.14 25.20
CA GLY A 421 0.40 -7.59 24.12
C GLY A 421 -1.07 -8.05 24.09
N HIS A 422 -1.54 -8.77 25.10
CA HIS A 422 -2.94 -9.15 25.22
C HIS A 422 -3.78 -8.02 25.84
N ALA A 423 -5.00 -7.87 25.37
CA ALA A 423 -5.93 -6.88 25.89
C ALA A 423 -6.35 -7.21 27.33
N THR A 424 -6.30 -6.22 28.21
CA THR A 424 -6.72 -6.32 29.61
C THR A 424 -8.02 -5.60 29.90
N GLU A 425 -8.22 -4.43 29.25
CA GLU A 425 -9.39 -3.58 29.48
C GLU A 425 -9.66 -2.77 28.22
N GLN A 426 -10.94 -2.50 27.92
CA GLN A 426 -11.33 -1.58 26.86
C GLN A 426 -11.31 -0.15 27.37
N CYS A 427 -10.65 0.75 26.66
CA CYS A 427 -10.54 2.15 27.00
C CYS A 427 -11.88 2.89 26.85
N ALA A 428 -12.10 3.90 27.67
CA ALA A 428 -13.23 4.82 27.55
C ALA A 428 -13.02 5.78 26.35
N PRO A 429 -14.08 6.39 25.80
CA PRO A 429 -13.95 7.43 24.79
C PRO A 429 -12.97 8.53 25.19
N GLY A 430 -12.06 8.92 24.32
CA GLY A 430 -10.99 9.87 24.55
C GLY A 430 -9.74 9.29 25.24
N GLU A 431 -9.77 8.03 25.71
CA GLU A 431 -8.63 7.39 26.34
C GLU A 431 -7.79 6.65 25.28
N ASN A 432 -6.48 6.95 25.23
CA ASN A 432 -5.55 6.31 24.29
C ASN A 432 -5.22 4.86 24.68
N GLY A 433 -5.15 4.01 23.69
CA GLY A 433 -4.74 2.60 23.81
C GLY A 433 -4.38 2.00 22.45
N VAL A 434 -4.24 0.69 22.43
CA VAL A 434 -3.98 -0.07 21.18
C VAL A 434 -5.28 -0.21 20.41
N VAL A 435 -5.23 0.14 19.13
CA VAL A 435 -6.37 -0.02 18.21
C VAL A 435 -6.52 -1.48 17.85
N GLY A 436 -7.68 -2.05 18.11
CA GLY A 436 -8.10 -3.37 17.68
C GLY A 436 -9.22 -3.30 16.65
N ILE A 437 -9.22 -4.20 15.67
CA ILE A 437 -10.31 -4.35 14.72
C ILE A 437 -10.88 -5.76 14.75
N HIS A 438 -12.19 -5.88 14.58
CA HIS A 438 -12.91 -7.14 14.54
C HIS A 438 -14.01 -7.10 13.49
N GLY A 439 -14.14 -8.12 12.67
CA GLY A 439 -15.20 -8.20 11.67
C GLY A 439 -14.87 -9.13 10.51
N PRO A 440 -15.79 -9.27 9.54
CA PRO A 440 -15.61 -10.13 8.37
C PRO A 440 -14.47 -9.71 7.44
N ASN A 441 -13.97 -8.48 7.57
CA ASN A 441 -12.82 -7.97 6.84
C ASN A 441 -11.47 -8.42 7.42
N VAL A 442 -11.44 -8.88 8.67
CA VAL A 442 -10.19 -9.28 9.32
C VAL A 442 -9.70 -10.61 8.74
N PHE A 443 -8.46 -10.62 8.31
CA PHE A 443 -7.82 -11.78 7.69
C PHE A 443 -7.74 -13.00 8.64
N PRO A 444 -7.60 -14.22 8.13
CA PRO A 444 -7.43 -15.40 8.98
C PRO A 444 -6.06 -15.44 9.68
N GLY A 445 -5.06 -14.73 9.17
CA GLY A 445 -3.70 -14.70 9.67
C GLY A 445 -2.66 -14.61 8.55
N TYR A 446 -1.40 -14.63 8.93
CA TYR A 446 -0.30 -14.73 7.96
C TYR A 446 -0.10 -16.19 7.54
N LEU A 447 0.44 -16.38 6.35
CA LEU A 447 0.72 -17.71 5.78
C LEU A 447 1.71 -18.49 6.64
N ARG A 448 2.76 -17.82 7.13
CA ARG A 448 3.73 -18.44 8.06
C ARG A 448 3.19 -18.38 9.48
N GLU A 449 3.02 -19.54 10.13
CA GLU A 449 2.45 -19.65 11.49
C GLU A 449 3.24 -18.84 12.53
N SER A 450 4.57 -18.80 12.41
CA SER A 450 5.42 -18.01 13.32
C SER A 450 5.13 -16.51 13.30
N ASP A 451 4.53 -15.99 12.22
CA ASP A 451 4.17 -14.59 12.12
C ASP A 451 2.84 -14.24 12.81
N ASN A 452 2.09 -15.26 13.24
CA ASN A 452 0.80 -15.13 13.92
C ASN A 452 0.92 -14.98 15.45
N HIS A 453 2.14 -15.01 15.99
CA HIS A 453 2.32 -14.75 17.41
C HIS A 453 1.97 -13.30 17.77
N ALA A 454 1.14 -13.14 18.81
CA ALA A 454 0.74 -11.83 19.36
C ALA A 454 0.04 -10.85 18.38
N ILE A 455 -0.56 -11.38 17.31
CA ILE A 455 -1.37 -10.55 16.40
C ILE A 455 -2.83 -10.37 16.89
N TRP A 456 -3.24 -11.11 17.93
CA TRP A 456 -4.58 -11.05 18.47
C TRP A 456 -4.57 -10.43 19.86
N LEU A 457 -5.34 -9.36 20.05
CA LEU A 457 -5.60 -8.73 21.36
C LEU A 457 -6.47 -9.64 22.23
N ASN A 458 -7.52 -10.18 21.64
CA ASN A 458 -8.48 -11.14 22.16
C ASN A 458 -8.94 -12.02 20.98
N PRO A 459 -9.64 -13.15 21.20
CA PRO A 459 -10.19 -13.96 20.11
C PRO A 459 -10.98 -13.13 19.11
N GLY A 460 -10.53 -13.11 17.83
CA GLY A 460 -11.13 -12.37 16.74
C GLY A 460 -10.82 -10.86 16.70
N TRP A 461 -10.11 -10.28 17.68
CA TRP A 461 -9.69 -8.90 17.69
C TRP A 461 -8.23 -8.79 17.24
N LEU A 462 -8.03 -8.31 16.04
CA LEU A 462 -6.69 -8.08 15.49
C LEU A 462 -6.03 -6.89 16.20
N ASN A 463 -4.80 -7.10 16.64
CA ASN A 463 -3.89 -6.03 17.10
C ASN A 463 -3.31 -5.32 15.88
N THR A 464 -3.70 -4.10 15.62
CA THR A 464 -3.21 -3.33 14.48
C THR A 464 -1.77 -2.84 14.66
N GLY A 465 -1.30 -2.77 15.91
CA GLY A 465 -0.03 -2.14 16.27
C GLY A 465 -0.08 -0.61 16.24
N ASP A 466 -1.24 -0.02 15.92
CA ASP A 466 -1.47 1.41 15.95
C ASP A 466 -2.07 1.83 17.31
N LEU A 467 -1.79 3.06 17.71
CA LEU A 467 -2.30 3.67 18.94
C LEU A 467 -3.32 4.74 18.58
N GLY A 468 -4.33 4.91 19.46
CA GLY A 468 -5.36 5.92 19.22
C GLY A 468 -6.47 5.90 20.27
N HIS A 469 -7.51 6.69 20.00
CA HIS A 469 -8.74 6.70 20.79
C HIS A 469 -9.94 6.93 19.88
N LEU A 470 -11.11 6.52 20.35
CA LEU A 470 -12.40 6.92 19.77
C LEU A 470 -12.92 8.15 20.52
N ASP A 471 -13.44 9.12 19.78
CA ASP A 471 -14.21 10.22 20.42
C ASP A 471 -15.66 9.76 20.74
N SER A 472 -16.44 10.67 21.37
CA SER A 472 -17.83 10.38 21.75
C SER A 472 -18.78 10.14 20.58
N ASP A 473 -18.39 10.56 19.37
CA ASP A 473 -19.19 10.43 18.14
C ASP A 473 -18.72 9.24 17.28
N GLY A 474 -17.71 8.49 17.76
CA GLY A 474 -17.21 7.27 17.12
C GLY A 474 -16.10 7.50 16.08
N TYR A 475 -15.57 8.72 15.95
CA TYR A 475 -14.41 8.97 15.08
C TYR A 475 -13.13 8.45 15.71
N LEU A 476 -12.33 7.77 14.90
CA LEU A 476 -11.02 7.25 15.32
C LEU A 476 -9.94 8.31 15.12
N HIS A 477 -9.22 8.60 16.22
CA HIS A 477 -8.03 9.42 16.25
C HIS A 477 -6.80 8.52 16.42
N LEU A 478 -5.88 8.53 15.46
CA LEU A 478 -4.61 7.82 15.56
C LEU A 478 -3.57 8.72 16.23
N THR A 479 -2.81 8.15 17.16
CA THR A 479 -1.75 8.85 17.92
C THR A 479 -0.38 8.21 17.72
N GLY A 480 -0.20 7.45 16.62
CA GLY A 480 1.05 6.89 16.17
C GLY A 480 1.06 5.38 16.10
N ARG A 481 2.23 4.82 15.78
CA ARG A 481 2.48 3.37 15.82
C ARG A 481 3.35 3.01 16.98
N ALA A 482 2.97 1.99 17.73
CA ALA A 482 3.72 1.52 18.89
C ALA A 482 5.21 1.27 18.59
N LYS A 483 5.54 0.75 17.39
CA LYS A 483 6.91 0.48 16.93
C LYS A 483 7.64 1.70 16.35
N GLU A 484 6.94 2.79 16.07
CA GLU A 484 7.50 4.01 15.47
C GLU A 484 7.68 5.13 16.49
N LEU A 485 7.11 5.00 17.68
CA LEU A 485 7.33 5.95 18.77
C LEU A 485 8.83 6.11 19.04
N ILE A 486 9.23 7.34 19.31
CA ILE A 486 10.59 7.66 19.75
C ILE A 486 10.59 7.56 21.28
N ILE A 487 11.33 6.58 21.80
CA ILE A 487 11.34 6.29 23.24
C ILE A 487 12.51 7.02 23.91
N ARG A 488 12.22 8.20 24.45
CA ARG A 488 13.23 9.05 25.11
C ARG A 488 13.09 8.94 26.62
N GLY A 489 13.96 8.17 27.27
CA GLY A 489 13.98 8.04 28.73
C GLY A 489 12.65 7.48 29.30
N GLY A 490 11.99 6.57 28.58
CA GLY A 490 10.68 6.03 28.93
C GLY A 490 9.49 6.88 28.50
N HIS A 491 9.72 8.06 27.94
CA HIS A 491 8.67 8.92 27.37
C HIS A 491 8.46 8.59 25.88
N ASN A 492 7.22 8.32 25.52
CA ASN A 492 6.81 7.97 24.16
C ASN A 492 6.47 9.23 23.38
N ILE A 493 7.23 9.55 22.34
CA ILE A 493 7.04 10.72 21.49
C ILE A 493 6.52 10.24 20.14
N ASP A 494 5.37 10.74 19.70
CA ASP A 494 4.87 10.50 18.37
C ASP A 494 5.66 11.34 17.34
N PRO A 495 6.29 10.69 16.32
CA PRO A 495 6.96 11.41 15.24
C PRO A 495 6.08 12.44 14.53
N ALA A 496 4.77 12.18 14.41
CA ALA A 496 3.84 13.06 13.71
C ALA A 496 3.78 14.47 14.36
N MET A 497 3.90 14.57 15.69
CA MET A 497 3.94 15.87 16.38
C MET A 497 5.10 16.75 15.90
N ILE A 498 6.25 16.14 15.65
CA ILE A 498 7.45 16.83 15.17
C ILE A 498 7.27 17.22 13.71
N GLU A 499 6.73 16.30 12.91
CA GLU A 499 6.50 16.49 11.47
C GLU A 499 5.50 17.62 11.23
N ASP A 500 4.39 17.63 11.94
CA ASP A 500 3.36 18.67 11.86
C ASP A 500 3.91 20.07 12.23
N ALA A 501 4.75 20.15 13.25
CA ALA A 501 5.39 21.40 13.63
C ALA A 501 6.34 21.90 12.53
N LEU A 502 7.15 21.01 11.94
CA LEU A 502 8.09 21.36 10.87
C LEU A 502 7.38 21.77 9.57
N LEU A 503 6.27 21.10 9.23
CA LEU A 503 5.49 21.40 8.02
C LEU A 503 4.74 22.74 8.08
N GLN A 504 4.59 23.35 9.27
CA GLN A 504 4.06 24.71 9.40
C GLN A 504 5.03 25.78 8.86
N HIS A 505 6.33 25.44 8.70
CA HIS A 505 7.28 26.37 8.10
C HIS A 505 7.01 26.48 6.58
N PRO A 506 6.85 27.73 6.02
CA PRO A 506 6.44 27.93 4.63
C PRO A 506 7.36 27.31 3.60
N ASP A 507 8.67 27.18 3.89
CA ASP A 507 9.68 26.67 2.96
C ASP A 507 9.84 25.14 3.04
N VAL A 508 9.21 24.47 4.01
CA VAL A 508 9.29 23.01 4.14
C VAL A 508 8.29 22.34 3.21
N ALA A 509 8.79 21.43 2.38
CA ALA A 509 7.96 20.60 1.49
C ALA A 509 7.52 19.31 2.16
N MET A 510 8.47 18.59 2.77
CA MET A 510 8.23 17.35 3.51
C MET A 510 9.05 17.30 4.80
N ALA A 511 8.51 16.64 5.80
CA ALA A 511 9.18 16.38 7.07
C ALA A 511 8.98 14.91 7.48
N ALA A 512 9.98 14.35 8.14
CA ALA A 512 9.94 13.03 8.77
C ALA A 512 10.77 13.04 10.04
N ALA A 513 10.26 12.44 11.12
CA ALA A 513 10.98 12.32 12.37
C ALA A 513 11.20 10.84 12.73
N VAL A 514 12.35 10.55 13.33
CA VAL A 514 12.70 9.20 13.80
C VAL A 514 13.53 9.30 15.08
N GLY A 515 13.60 8.20 15.84
CA GLY A 515 14.56 8.06 16.95
C GLY A 515 15.97 7.76 16.40
N GLN A 516 16.98 8.53 16.84
CA GLN A 516 18.37 8.10 16.76
C GLN A 516 18.77 7.39 18.05
N PRO A 517 19.63 6.37 18.03
CA PRO A 517 20.05 5.67 19.24
C PRO A 517 20.84 6.60 20.18
N ASP A 518 20.55 6.50 21.48
CA ASP A 518 21.24 7.23 22.53
C ASP A 518 21.51 6.32 23.73
N ALA A 519 22.75 6.36 24.24
CA ALA A 519 23.19 5.44 25.29
C ALA A 519 22.55 5.67 26.65
N HIS A 520 21.96 6.85 26.92
CA HIS A 520 21.41 7.23 28.20
C HIS A 520 19.88 7.23 28.20
N THR A 521 19.26 7.69 27.12
CA THR A 521 17.80 7.85 27.02
C THR A 521 17.13 6.80 26.13
N GLY A 522 17.92 5.87 25.54
CA GLY A 522 17.46 4.92 24.56
C GLY A 522 17.40 5.53 23.15
N GLU A 523 16.56 6.54 22.97
CA GLU A 523 16.46 7.29 21.72
C GLU A 523 16.38 8.80 21.96
N LEU A 524 16.80 9.56 20.95
CA LEU A 524 16.59 11.01 20.84
C LEU A 524 15.90 11.32 19.50
N PRO A 525 14.95 12.26 19.48
CA PRO A 525 14.29 12.64 18.22
C PRO A 525 15.22 13.36 17.29
N VAL A 526 15.24 12.96 16.01
CA VAL A 526 15.87 13.66 14.90
C VAL A 526 14.87 13.82 13.77
N ALA A 527 15.02 14.88 12.99
CA ALA A 527 14.14 15.15 11.88
C ALA A 527 14.92 15.28 10.56
N TYR A 528 14.24 14.90 9.49
CA TYR A 528 14.68 15.04 8.11
C TYR A 528 13.64 15.87 7.36
N VAL A 529 14.08 16.85 6.59
CA VAL A 529 13.17 17.70 5.82
C VAL A 529 13.67 17.85 4.38
N THR A 530 12.73 18.08 3.45
CA THR A 530 13.06 18.63 2.14
C THR A 530 12.45 20.03 2.03
N LEU A 531 13.12 20.91 1.31
CA LEU A 531 12.63 22.26 1.08
C LEU A 531 11.87 22.36 -0.24
N LYS A 532 10.99 23.35 -0.34
CA LYS A 532 10.34 23.69 -1.60
C LYS A 532 11.36 24.16 -2.64
N PRO A 533 11.06 23.98 -3.95
CA PRO A 533 11.95 24.43 -5.02
C PRO A 533 12.32 25.92 -4.89
N GLY A 534 13.60 26.21 -4.99
CA GLY A 534 14.11 27.57 -4.90
C GLY A 534 14.28 28.13 -3.48
N CYS A 535 13.84 27.43 -2.45
CA CYS A 535 14.05 27.85 -1.06
C CYS A 535 15.43 27.41 -0.56
N THR A 536 16.02 28.25 0.29
CA THR A 536 17.24 27.97 1.02
C THR A 536 17.02 28.31 2.49
N LEU A 537 17.23 27.35 3.37
CA LEU A 537 17.02 27.48 4.80
C LEU A 537 18.10 26.69 5.53
N ALA A 538 18.71 27.26 6.58
CA ALA A 538 19.62 26.49 7.40
C ALA A 538 18.87 25.64 8.43
N ALA A 539 19.38 24.44 8.71
CA ALA A 539 18.79 23.54 9.70
C ALA A 539 18.65 24.21 11.10
N ALA A 540 19.64 25.03 11.48
CA ALA A 540 19.61 25.77 12.74
C ALA A 540 18.48 26.82 12.79
N GLU A 541 18.22 27.49 11.66
CA GLU A 541 17.12 28.47 11.55
C GLU A 541 15.77 27.77 11.67
N LEU A 542 15.60 26.63 10.98
CA LEU A 542 14.38 25.83 11.08
C LEU A 542 14.16 25.31 12.50
N LEU A 543 15.21 24.86 13.19
CA LEU A 543 15.12 24.42 14.58
C LEU A 543 14.65 25.55 15.54
N VAL A 544 15.11 26.77 15.30
CA VAL A 544 14.67 27.95 16.06
C VAL A 544 13.24 28.33 15.72
N ALA A 545 12.89 28.37 14.43
CA ALA A 545 11.57 28.76 13.97
C ALA A 545 10.47 27.81 14.48
N THR A 546 10.76 26.51 14.55
CA THR A 546 9.78 25.50 14.96
C THR A 546 9.75 25.23 16.46
N ARG A 547 10.65 25.84 17.24
CA ARG A 547 10.79 25.60 18.68
C ARG A 547 9.51 25.85 19.46
N ASN A 548 8.78 26.91 19.13
CA ASN A 548 7.52 27.29 19.80
C ASN A 548 6.30 26.54 19.26
N LEU A 549 6.44 25.80 18.18
CA LEU A 549 5.41 24.98 17.55
C LEU A 549 5.43 23.54 18.07
N MET A 550 6.52 23.13 18.76
CA MET A 550 6.62 21.80 19.35
C MET A 550 5.67 21.68 20.55
N PRO A 551 4.74 20.68 20.55
CA PRO A 551 3.76 20.52 21.62
C PRO A 551 4.40 20.27 22.99
N GLU A 552 5.57 19.64 23.02
CA GLU A 552 6.30 19.33 24.23
C GLU A 552 7.82 19.45 24.06
N ARG A 553 8.51 19.78 25.13
CA ARG A 553 9.95 19.96 25.10
C ARG A 553 10.73 18.68 24.78
N ALA A 554 10.20 17.52 25.16
CA ALA A 554 10.82 16.22 24.92
C ALA A 554 10.85 15.87 23.42
N ALA A 555 9.87 16.34 22.64
CA ALA A 555 9.76 16.13 21.22
C ALA A 555 10.71 16.99 20.37
N MET A 556 11.38 17.97 20.98
CA MET A 556 12.31 18.84 20.26
C MET A 556 13.43 18.02 19.64
N PRO A 557 13.60 18.03 18.29
CA PRO A 557 14.68 17.29 17.63
C PRO A 557 16.03 17.81 18.08
N VAL A 558 16.96 16.88 18.33
CA VAL A 558 18.36 17.25 18.64
C VAL A 558 19.12 17.68 17.38
N ARG A 559 18.60 17.30 16.21
CA ARG A 559 19.15 17.62 14.90
C ARG A 559 18.04 17.64 13.84
N ILE A 560 18.19 18.52 12.85
CA ILE A 560 17.41 18.52 11.61
C ILE A 560 18.40 18.39 10.45
N ASP A 561 18.16 17.42 9.56
CA ASP A 561 18.94 17.24 8.35
C ASP A 561 18.08 17.64 7.13
N ILE A 562 18.61 18.56 6.32
CA ILE A 562 17.95 18.97 5.07
C ILE A 562 18.41 18.02 3.96
N LEU A 563 17.47 17.26 3.42
CA LEU A 563 17.72 16.31 2.34
C LEU A 563 17.38 16.93 0.98
N LYS A 564 18.10 16.53 -0.06
CA LYS A 564 17.74 16.87 -1.43
C LYS A 564 16.43 16.20 -1.83
N GLU A 565 16.25 14.93 -1.43
CA GLU A 565 15.08 14.12 -1.70
C GLU A 565 14.76 13.28 -0.46
N MET A 566 13.47 13.19 -0.11
CA MET A 566 13.00 12.31 0.96
C MET A 566 13.01 10.87 0.49
N PRO A 567 13.60 9.91 1.21
CA PRO A 567 13.48 8.51 0.86
C PRO A 567 12.04 8.04 1.00
N LEU A 568 11.50 7.46 -0.08
CA LEU A 568 10.12 7.01 -0.16
C LEU A 568 10.05 5.52 -0.46
N THR A 569 9.05 4.86 0.11
CA THR A 569 8.68 3.49 -0.25
C THR A 569 8.10 3.44 -1.67
N PRO A 570 7.99 2.25 -2.29
CA PRO A 570 7.37 2.10 -3.60
C PRO A 570 5.94 2.63 -3.73
N ILE A 571 5.22 2.71 -2.61
CA ILE A 571 3.86 3.26 -2.54
C ILE A 571 3.82 4.74 -2.17
N GLY A 572 4.98 5.42 -2.12
CA GLY A 572 5.08 6.86 -1.86
C GLY A 572 5.04 7.28 -0.39
N LYS A 573 5.11 6.34 0.57
CA LYS A 573 5.28 6.66 1.99
C LYS A 573 6.73 6.99 2.31
N VAL A 574 6.97 7.81 3.34
CA VAL A 574 8.33 8.03 3.86
C VAL A 574 8.93 6.70 4.33
N ALA A 575 10.13 6.40 3.88
CA ALA A 575 10.88 5.19 4.25
C ALA A 575 11.57 5.38 5.62
N ARG A 576 10.78 5.43 6.71
CA ARG A 576 11.29 5.69 8.07
C ARG A 576 12.37 4.72 8.51
N ALA A 577 12.31 3.45 8.08
CA ALA A 577 13.35 2.46 8.37
C ALA A 577 14.71 2.91 7.83
N GLU A 578 14.77 3.45 6.61
CA GLU A 578 16.00 3.99 6.02
C GLU A 578 16.50 5.21 6.81
N LEU A 579 15.59 6.09 7.21
CA LEU A 579 15.95 7.26 8.02
C LEU A 579 16.49 6.87 9.40
N ARG A 580 15.91 5.85 10.05
CA ARG A 580 16.44 5.29 11.31
C ARG A 580 17.83 4.69 11.13
N MET A 581 18.08 3.96 10.04
CA MET A 581 19.40 3.41 9.74
C MET A 581 20.42 4.52 9.50
N ARG A 582 20.07 5.60 8.76
CA ARG A 582 20.92 6.78 8.58
C ARG A 582 21.24 7.47 9.91
N ALA A 583 20.24 7.64 10.77
CA ALA A 583 20.40 8.24 12.08
C ALA A 583 21.38 7.44 12.95
N ALA A 584 21.22 6.11 13.01
CA ALA A 584 22.11 5.21 13.74
C ALA A 584 23.53 5.21 13.18
N GLU A 585 23.67 5.14 11.85
CA GLU A 585 24.99 5.18 11.19
C GLU A 585 25.74 6.47 11.52
N GLN A 586 25.03 7.60 11.54
CA GLN A 586 25.65 8.89 11.88
C GLN A 586 26.13 8.91 13.34
N VAL A 587 25.31 8.47 14.29
CA VAL A 587 25.69 8.37 15.70
C VAL A 587 26.92 7.48 15.87
N PHE A 588 26.93 6.32 15.24
CA PHE A 588 28.05 5.39 15.35
C PHE A 588 29.33 5.94 14.73
N ARG A 589 29.23 6.64 13.61
CA ARG A 589 30.36 7.32 12.97
C ARG A 589 30.95 8.42 13.87
N GLU A 590 30.11 9.22 14.49
CA GLU A 590 30.48 10.26 15.43
C GLU A 590 31.18 9.69 16.66
N LEU A 591 30.63 8.61 17.25
CA LEU A 591 31.24 7.95 18.40
C LEU A 591 32.60 7.33 18.08
N LEU A 592 32.74 6.66 16.94
CA LEU A 592 34.03 6.10 16.49
C LEU A 592 35.06 7.18 16.27
N THR A 593 34.67 8.32 15.67
CA THR A 593 35.54 9.47 15.45
C THR A 593 36.00 10.10 16.77
N GLN A 594 35.08 10.31 17.71
CA GLN A 594 35.38 10.83 19.07
C GLN A 594 36.31 9.93 19.86
N ALA A 595 36.16 8.60 19.70
CA ALA A 595 37.01 7.59 20.33
C ALA A 595 38.38 7.42 19.64
N GLY A 596 38.64 8.12 18.53
CA GLY A 596 39.86 7.98 17.74
C GLY A 596 40.02 6.60 17.10
N ILE A 597 38.92 5.91 16.83
CA ILE A 597 38.91 4.58 16.20
C ILE A 597 38.78 4.74 14.68
N ALA A 598 39.78 4.25 13.95
CA ALA A 598 39.77 4.23 12.50
C ALA A 598 38.87 3.09 11.97
N ALA A 599 37.58 3.35 11.87
CA ALA A 599 36.61 2.38 11.38
C ALA A 599 35.60 3.03 10.44
N ARG A 600 35.06 2.22 9.52
CA ARG A 600 33.89 2.58 8.72
C ARG A 600 32.71 1.78 9.24
N VAL A 601 31.57 2.44 9.41
CA VAL A 601 30.31 1.79 9.81
C VAL A 601 29.24 2.08 8.79
N ARG A 602 28.46 1.07 8.45
CA ARG A 602 27.22 1.15 7.68
C ARG A 602 26.12 0.44 8.45
N VAL A 603 24.99 1.06 8.62
CA VAL A 603 23.82 0.42 9.21
C VAL A 603 22.86 0.03 8.10
N GLY A 604 22.43 -1.21 8.07
CA GLY A 604 21.60 -1.72 6.99
C GLY A 604 20.82 -2.97 7.37
N PRO A 605 19.89 -3.41 6.50
CA PRO A 605 19.11 -4.61 6.73
C PRO A 605 19.95 -5.88 6.52
N ASP A 606 19.63 -6.90 7.29
CA ASP A 606 20.09 -8.28 7.13
C ASP A 606 18.87 -9.20 7.18
N LEU A 607 18.78 -10.15 6.24
CA LEU A 607 17.60 -11.01 6.08
C LEU A 607 17.30 -11.89 7.31
N GLN A 608 18.30 -12.23 8.11
CA GLN A 608 18.16 -13.11 9.28
C GLN A 608 18.21 -12.36 10.60
N ARG A 609 19.03 -11.30 10.68
CA ARG A 609 19.36 -10.59 11.91
C ARG A 609 18.65 -9.22 12.05
N GLY A 610 17.86 -8.83 11.07
CA GLY A 610 17.18 -7.52 11.05
C GLY A 610 18.10 -6.37 10.70
N THR A 611 18.11 -5.28 11.49
CA THR A 611 19.01 -4.13 11.25
C THR A 611 20.36 -4.39 11.92
N VAL A 612 21.44 -4.40 11.12
CA VAL A 612 22.82 -4.73 11.54
C VAL A 612 23.74 -3.54 11.29
N ALA A 613 24.68 -3.32 12.20
CA ALA A 613 25.79 -2.41 12.01
C ALA A 613 26.99 -3.18 11.45
N PHE A 614 27.28 -3.00 10.16
CA PHE A 614 28.45 -3.57 9.48
C PHE A 614 29.64 -2.67 9.72
N VAL A 615 30.67 -3.19 10.38
CA VAL A 615 31.84 -2.42 10.77
C VAL A 615 33.09 -2.95 10.08
N GLN A 616 33.82 -2.07 9.44
CA GLN A 616 35.14 -2.34 8.85
C GLN A 616 36.22 -1.61 9.66
N CYS A 617 37.01 -2.37 10.39
CA CYS A 617 38.15 -1.84 11.17
C CYS A 617 39.31 -2.84 11.18
N ALA A 618 40.46 -2.41 11.69
CA ALA A 618 41.57 -3.32 11.96
C ALA A 618 41.23 -4.27 13.10
N ALA A 619 41.67 -5.52 13.04
CA ALA A 619 41.37 -6.53 14.06
C ALA A 619 41.70 -6.10 15.49
N VAL A 620 42.75 -5.28 15.68
CA VAL A 620 43.13 -4.71 16.97
C VAL A 620 42.10 -3.73 17.55
N GLU A 621 41.23 -3.18 16.72
CA GLU A 621 40.19 -2.21 17.11
C GLU A 621 38.82 -2.88 17.36
N GLU A 622 38.62 -4.14 16.95
CA GLU A 622 37.31 -4.83 17.07
C GLU A 622 36.80 -4.82 18.51
N ALA A 623 37.66 -5.12 19.49
CA ALA A 623 37.27 -5.12 20.91
C ALA A 623 36.83 -3.73 21.40
N ARG A 624 37.52 -2.67 20.95
CA ARG A 624 37.14 -1.29 21.30
C ARG A 624 35.84 -0.86 20.64
N VAL A 625 35.63 -1.28 19.39
CA VAL A 625 34.36 -1.05 18.68
C VAL A 625 33.23 -1.80 19.38
N GLN A 626 33.45 -3.06 19.75
CA GLN A 626 32.46 -3.87 20.45
C GLN A 626 32.05 -3.26 21.80
N ASP A 627 33.03 -2.73 22.58
CA ASP A 627 32.75 -2.04 23.83
C ASP A 627 31.99 -0.73 23.63
N LEU A 628 32.33 0.03 22.58
CA LEU A 628 31.72 1.32 22.28
C LEU A 628 30.31 1.18 21.69
N LEU A 629 30.11 0.31 20.72
CA LEU A 629 28.86 0.19 19.96
C LEU A 629 27.95 -0.94 20.47
N GLY A 630 28.49 -1.95 21.16
CA GLY A 630 27.72 -3.09 21.66
C GLY A 630 26.68 -2.75 22.75
N ARG A 631 26.70 -1.52 23.26
CA ARG A 631 25.67 -1.00 24.19
C ARG A 631 24.37 -0.56 23.49
N PHE A 632 24.36 -0.52 22.17
CA PHE A 632 23.18 -0.20 21.38
C PHE A 632 22.50 -1.49 20.88
N PRO A 633 21.19 -1.47 20.62
CA PRO A 633 20.42 -2.67 20.24
C PRO A 633 20.61 -3.04 18.76
N PHE A 634 21.87 -3.03 18.28
CA PHE A 634 22.22 -3.40 16.92
C PHE A 634 23.24 -4.52 16.94
N PRO A 635 22.98 -5.68 16.30
CA PRO A 635 24.02 -6.68 16.07
C PRO A 635 25.18 -6.04 15.30
N LEU A 636 26.40 -6.30 15.75
CA LEU A 636 27.62 -5.86 15.06
C LEU A 636 28.13 -6.98 14.14
N ASP A 637 28.53 -6.59 12.94
CA ASP A 637 29.15 -7.48 11.96
C ASP A 637 30.51 -6.90 11.53
N PHE A 638 31.56 -7.61 11.91
CA PHE A 638 32.92 -7.23 11.56
C PHE A 638 33.34 -7.89 10.26
N SER A 639 32.89 -7.33 9.12
CA SER A 639 33.34 -7.77 7.81
C SER A 639 34.77 -7.31 7.57
N ARG A 640 35.67 -8.26 7.27
CA ARG A 640 37.00 -7.92 6.81
C ARG A 640 36.92 -7.31 5.42
N PRO A 641 37.69 -6.24 5.11
CA PRO A 641 37.79 -5.78 3.73
C PRO A 641 38.32 -6.93 2.88
N ALA A 642 37.62 -7.23 1.77
CA ALA A 642 38.09 -8.18 0.77
C ALA A 642 39.31 -7.66 0.09
#